data_6d773b5dbfa332ba19fe792cae2b0414
#
_entry.id   6d773b5dbfa332ba19fe792cae2b0414
#
_cell.length_a   1.000
_cell.length_b   1.000
_cell.length_c   1.000
_cell.angle_alpha   90.00
_cell.angle_beta   90.00
_cell.angle_gamma   90.00
#
_symmetry.space_group_name_H-M   'P 1'
#
loop_
_entity.id
_entity.type
_entity.pdbx_description
1 polymer ?
#
loop_
_entity_poly.entity_id
_entity_poly.type
_entity_poly.pdbx_seq_one_letter_code
_entity_poly.pdbx_strand_id
1 'polypeptide(L)'
;SIAMALSPISRLHLSWCVVALSIISLYKVECIAVMSVDLGVEWMKVAIVSPGVPMEIALNKDSQRKTPVAIAFRDGERHFGEQAVSTGVRFPDKSYSHFLDLLGKDRNSPVVKEFERRFPYYQLEADPKTGGVLFRHPENMTFTPEELLGMILAHAREFASNAAGQTIKDVVITVPAFFNQAERRALAQAANLGGLKLLQLIGANTAAALNYGVFRRKEFNDTPVHILFYDMGTGSTTATIVAYQTVKTKDKILAEHVPQLSIKGVGYDRFLGGLEFKLRLGERFAREFSALKKTKQDVFDNKRGLAKLFKEADRVKKVLSANTEHVAQVENVMEDVDFKHPITRAEFEEICDDLFKRVSAPIHMALSSAGMTLGEIDQVIVVGGSTRIPRVQQELHAALGSSRELGKSINADEAAALGAAYQAAYLSKGFKVKVFHVKEASLFPIQVDFSRDVDTDGVKSTKVVRRVLFNRNNLYPQKKVMTFSRYTTDFDFDVNYGDLSFLPHEELSNFGSLNISKVSLTGVAEAIQKHADSAEPKGIKAHFRLDESGLLHLDSVSYLFDKKIPIPGAPKQKVIKKDPPPAPKPAEATFEKTVEEVVPPAEESTLSRLGSTLGKLFSGSSDESAKEEGGQEVDNSTAQAHENTTASHDSENRTQAEQRSLDGDAASNETVKTKVVTIKEPVTVRLTLVDRMEINAEQLAESVKKLSDLDSKDKAKLARDHARNALESFLHETKDKMYSEEYEKASTEVERQNIIAKLTEGSDWLEYESDNAETKAFKEKLSGLTRLVKDLFDRVQEHRERPGALVALNNMLNASEVYLSAITGLQDQVFTVVEIETLSRIINDTKDWQAEHVALQEQTPLHEAPKLTLRMIFDKIQVLDRETKYLLNKAQRAPPPKQTTKKPETPEPAKEAEEEVVADVDMPEGPVPVEQPATEAEGAVPLEPIEPTPEQPEDGPHTEL
;
A
#
# COMPACT_ATOMS: atom_id res chain seq x y z
N SER A 1 -32.71 39.44 -4.45
CA SER A 1 -33.35 40.44 -3.60
C SER A 1 -33.39 40.07 -2.10
N ILE A 2 -32.85 38.91 -1.68
CA ILE A 2 -32.75 38.53 -0.25
C ILE A 2 -31.52 39.18 0.44
N ALA A 3 -30.56 39.65 -0.32
CA ALA A 3 -29.31 40.25 0.21
C ALA A 3 -29.51 41.70 0.76
N MET A 4 -30.67 42.31 0.61
CA MET A 4 -30.90 43.70 1.09
C MET A 4 -31.60 43.82 2.47
N ALA A 5 -32.01 42.70 3.07
CA ALA A 5 -32.77 42.69 4.33
C ALA A 5 -31.94 42.38 5.59
N LEU A 6 -30.65 42.11 5.45
CA LEU A 6 -29.78 41.80 6.59
C LEU A 6 -29.04 43.04 7.12
N SER A 7 -28.95 43.13 8.44
CA SER A 7 -28.17 44.20 9.11
C SER A 7 -26.66 44.15 8.71
N PRO A 8 -25.90 45.25 8.82
CA PRO A 8 -24.48 45.26 8.47
C PRO A 8 -23.66 44.19 9.20
N ILE A 9 -24.01 43.85 10.44
CA ILE A 9 -23.37 42.84 11.27
C ILE A 9 -23.67 41.44 10.73
N SER A 10 -24.89 41.14 10.34
CA SER A 10 -25.29 39.86 9.74
C SER A 10 -24.63 39.62 8.37
N ARG A 11 -24.40 40.68 7.60
CA ARG A 11 -23.69 40.61 6.30
C ARG A 11 -22.19 40.31 6.52
N LEU A 12 -21.60 40.87 7.59
CA LEU A 12 -20.21 40.58 7.94
C LEU A 12 -20.03 39.11 8.35
N HIS A 13 -20.93 38.57 9.19
CA HIS A 13 -20.90 37.15 9.57
C HIS A 13 -21.17 36.22 8.38
N LEU A 14 -22.11 36.54 7.49
CA LEU A 14 -22.34 35.72 6.29
C LEU A 14 -21.15 35.75 5.35
N SER A 15 -20.46 36.91 5.20
CA SER A 15 -19.25 37.05 4.41
C SER A 15 -18.11 36.23 5.03
N TRP A 16 -17.95 36.26 6.34
CA TRP A 16 -16.95 35.42 7.04
C TRP A 16 -17.27 33.92 6.93
N CYS A 17 -18.53 33.51 7.01
CA CYS A 17 -18.92 32.11 6.78
C CYS A 17 -18.64 31.66 5.34
N VAL A 18 -18.89 32.50 4.34
CA VAL A 18 -18.58 32.20 2.93
C VAL A 18 -17.07 32.14 2.71
N VAL A 19 -16.32 33.05 3.32
CA VAL A 19 -14.85 33.03 3.25
C VAL A 19 -14.29 31.79 3.99
N ALA A 20 -14.82 31.46 5.16
CA ALA A 20 -14.43 30.25 5.89
C ALA A 20 -14.78 28.97 5.12
N LEU A 21 -15.97 28.89 4.51
CA LEU A 21 -16.36 27.78 3.62
C LEU A 21 -15.50 27.72 2.35
N SER A 22 -15.12 28.88 1.80
CA SER A 22 -14.21 28.95 0.65
C SER A 22 -12.78 28.54 1.03
N ILE A 23 -12.32 28.92 2.23
CA ILE A 23 -11.02 28.48 2.75
C ILE A 23 -11.03 26.98 3.05
N ILE A 24 -12.09 26.43 3.64
CA ILE A 24 -12.26 24.99 3.87
C ILE A 24 -12.32 24.24 2.53
N SER A 25 -12.95 24.81 1.52
CA SER A 25 -12.99 24.24 0.14
C SER A 25 -11.64 24.31 -0.59
N LEU A 26 -10.74 25.23 -0.21
CA LEU A 26 -9.40 25.36 -0.74
C LEU A 26 -8.38 24.45 -0.04
N TYR A 27 -8.67 23.92 1.13
CA TYR A 27 -7.91 22.82 1.69
C TYR A 27 -8.21 21.59 0.84
N LYS A 28 -7.31 21.30 -0.12
CA LYS A 28 -7.22 19.95 -0.69
C LYS A 28 -7.11 19.01 0.49
N VAL A 29 -8.15 18.23 0.74
CA VAL A 29 -8.06 17.09 1.64
C VAL A 29 -6.97 16.20 1.04
N GLU A 30 -5.75 16.31 1.56
CA GLU A 30 -4.68 15.38 1.18
C GLU A 30 -5.19 13.99 1.56
N CYS A 31 -5.24 13.10 0.57
CA CYS A 31 -5.54 11.70 0.78
C CYS A 31 -4.54 11.14 1.80
N ILE A 32 -5.00 10.87 3.01
CA ILE A 32 -4.15 10.39 4.10
C ILE A 32 -4.03 8.86 4.03
N ALA A 33 -5.05 8.16 3.49
CA ALA A 33 -5.01 6.71 3.37
C ALA A 33 -3.91 6.24 2.39
N VAL A 34 -3.26 5.14 2.74
CA VAL A 34 -2.25 4.46 1.93
C VAL A 34 -2.62 3.00 1.76
N MET A 35 -2.10 2.40 0.70
CA MET A 35 -2.29 0.97 0.47
C MET A 35 -0.97 0.25 0.24
N SER A 36 -1.00 -1.05 0.40
CA SER A 36 0.01 -1.96 -0.12
C SER A 36 -0.62 -3.00 -1.03
N VAL A 37 0.19 -3.51 -1.95
CA VAL A 37 -0.18 -4.65 -2.78
C VAL A 37 0.90 -5.72 -2.61
N ASP A 38 0.53 -6.85 -2.03
CA ASP A 38 1.31 -8.07 -2.15
C ASP A 38 0.99 -8.70 -3.50
N LEU A 39 1.90 -8.52 -4.45
CA LEU A 39 1.73 -8.88 -5.85
C LEU A 39 2.34 -10.24 -6.15
N GLY A 40 1.53 -11.29 -6.12
CA GLY A 40 1.93 -12.63 -6.55
C GLY A 40 1.58 -12.89 -8.02
N VAL A 41 2.11 -13.99 -8.57
CA VAL A 41 1.90 -14.39 -9.97
C VAL A 41 0.45 -14.74 -10.28
N GLU A 42 -0.27 -15.31 -9.31
CA GLU A 42 -1.67 -15.71 -9.46
C GLU A 42 -2.63 -14.92 -8.57
N TRP A 43 -2.18 -14.50 -7.39
CA TRP A 43 -3.02 -13.84 -6.40
C TRP A 43 -2.36 -12.56 -5.89
N MET A 44 -3.12 -11.49 -5.80
CA MET A 44 -2.74 -10.31 -5.04
C MET A 44 -3.55 -10.20 -3.75
N LYS A 45 -2.96 -9.57 -2.72
CA LYS A 45 -3.64 -9.16 -1.50
C LYS A 45 -3.36 -7.67 -1.32
N VAL A 46 -4.39 -6.93 -1.00
CA VAL A 46 -4.31 -5.49 -0.84
C VAL A 46 -4.60 -5.15 0.61
N ALA A 47 -3.68 -4.46 1.27
CA ALA A 47 -3.92 -3.96 2.62
C ALA A 47 -3.98 -2.44 2.61
N ILE A 48 -4.76 -1.89 3.53
CA ILE A 48 -4.98 -0.44 3.67
C ILE A 48 -4.61 0.04 5.08
N VAL A 49 -4.21 1.30 5.16
CA VAL A 49 -4.10 2.05 6.40
C VAL A 49 -4.80 3.39 6.19
N SER A 50 -5.83 3.63 6.99
CA SER A 50 -6.62 4.86 6.94
C SER A 50 -6.80 5.42 8.37
N PRO A 51 -6.94 6.73 8.57
CA PRO A 51 -7.23 7.28 9.88
C PRO A 51 -8.53 6.70 10.46
N GLY A 52 -8.46 6.19 11.69
CA GLY A 52 -9.60 5.58 12.37
C GLY A 52 -9.93 4.13 11.96
N VAL A 53 -9.22 3.58 10.96
CA VAL A 53 -9.37 2.19 10.52
C VAL A 53 -8.10 1.42 10.87
N PRO A 54 -8.19 0.26 11.54
CA PRO A 54 -7.02 -0.61 11.75
C PRO A 54 -6.36 -1.00 10.42
N MET A 55 -5.06 -1.32 10.47
CA MET A 55 -4.37 -1.90 9.31
C MET A 55 -5.00 -3.26 8.98
N GLU A 56 -5.61 -3.38 7.81
CA GLU A 56 -6.37 -4.56 7.41
C GLU A 56 -6.26 -4.88 5.92
N ILE A 57 -6.68 -6.08 5.55
CA ILE A 57 -6.81 -6.49 4.15
C ILE A 57 -8.12 -5.95 3.60
N ALA A 58 -8.03 -5.16 2.54
CA ALA A 58 -9.18 -4.69 1.79
C ALA A 58 -9.86 -5.85 1.06
N LEU A 59 -11.16 -5.98 1.24
CA LEU A 59 -11.96 -6.97 0.54
C LEU A 59 -12.23 -6.51 -0.90
N ASN A 60 -12.20 -7.44 -1.84
CA ASN A 60 -12.61 -7.19 -3.21
C ASN A 60 -14.14 -7.16 -3.36
N LYS A 61 -14.65 -7.00 -4.60
CA LYS A 61 -16.09 -6.98 -4.91
C LYS A 61 -16.82 -8.26 -4.50
N ASP A 62 -16.10 -9.38 -4.44
CA ASP A 62 -16.63 -10.70 -4.06
C ASP A 62 -16.43 -10.98 -2.56
N SER A 63 -16.15 -9.95 -1.74
CA SER A 63 -15.88 -10.04 -0.30
C SER A 63 -14.71 -10.97 0.05
N GLN A 64 -13.76 -11.18 -0.90
CA GLN A 64 -12.60 -12.04 -0.69
C GLN A 64 -11.38 -11.22 -0.28
N ARG A 65 -10.53 -11.81 0.57
CA ARG A 65 -9.29 -11.22 1.08
C ARG A 65 -8.11 -11.32 0.10
N LYS A 66 -8.27 -12.06 -0.99
CA LYS A 66 -7.29 -12.17 -2.08
C LYS A 66 -8.01 -12.09 -3.42
N THR A 67 -7.34 -11.52 -4.40
CA THR A 67 -7.89 -11.30 -5.74
C THR A 67 -6.98 -11.94 -6.78
N PRO A 68 -7.49 -12.70 -7.75
CA PRO A 68 -6.67 -13.20 -8.85
C PRO A 68 -6.02 -12.06 -9.64
N VAL A 69 -4.75 -12.22 -9.99
CA VAL A 69 -4.02 -11.32 -10.90
C VAL A 69 -4.38 -11.70 -12.34
N ALA A 70 -5.60 -11.36 -12.72
CA ALA A 70 -6.17 -11.69 -14.02
C ALA A 70 -7.06 -10.57 -14.54
N ILE A 71 -7.03 -10.37 -15.86
CA ILE A 71 -7.87 -9.44 -16.59
C ILE A 71 -8.37 -10.13 -17.88
N ALA A 72 -9.64 -9.96 -18.20
CA ALA A 72 -10.22 -10.46 -19.44
C ALA A 72 -11.01 -9.37 -20.15
N PHE A 73 -11.10 -9.48 -21.48
CA PHE A 73 -11.87 -8.57 -22.33
C PHE A 73 -13.00 -9.35 -22.99
N ARG A 74 -14.22 -8.96 -22.70
CA ARG A 74 -15.39 -9.63 -23.26
C ARG A 74 -16.54 -8.65 -23.40
N ASP A 75 -17.26 -8.73 -24.54
CA ASP A 75 -18.47 -7.95 -24.80
C ASP A 75 -18.27 -6.42 -24.60
N GLY A 76 -17.04 -5.95 -24.92
CA GLY A 76 -16.63 -4.56 -24.79
C GLY A 76 -16.30 -4.11 -23.37
N GLU A 77 -16.21 -5.04 -22.39
CA GLU A 77 -15.88 -4.81 -21.00
C GLU A 77 -14.58 -5.46 -20.57
N ARG A 78 -14.01 -4.94 -19.49
CA ARG A 78 -12.91 -5.55 -18.76
C ARG A 78 -13.46 -6.30 -17.53
N HIS A 79 -13.16 -7.57 -17.44
CA HIS A 79 -13.39 -8.37 -16.25
C HIS A 79 -12.09 -8.49 -15.45
N PHE A 80 -12.17 -8.42 -14.14
CA PHE A 80 -11.03 -8.54 -13.24
C PHE A 80 -11.23 -9.68 -12.25
N GLY A 81 -10.13 -10.17 -11.67
CA GLY A 81 -10.16 -11.16 -10.59
C GLY A 81 -10.89 -12.45 -10.98
N GLU A 82 -11.81 -12.92 -10.15
CA GLU A 82 -12.54 -14.19 -10.36
C GLU A 82 -13.37 -14.19 -11.65
N GLN A 83 -13.94 -13.06 -12.04
CA GLN A 83 -14.67 -12.93 -13.29
C GLN A 83 -13.75 -13.13 -14.49
N ALA A 84 -12.51 -12.59 -14.43
CA ALA A 84 -11.51 -12.78 -15.48
C ALA A 84 -11.06 -14.24 -15.57
N VAL A 85 -10.83 -14.91 -14.45
CA VAL A 85 -10.49 -16.34 -14.39
C VAL A 85 -11.63 -17.18 -14.96
N SER A 86 -12.88 -16.90 -14.60
CA SER A 86 -14.04 -17.61 -15.12
C SER A 86 -14.21 -17.41 -16.64
N THR A 87 -13.98 -16.19 -17.13
CA THR A 87 -13.95 -15.87 -18.55
C THR A 87 -12.83 -16.62 -19.25
N GLY A 88 -11.64 -16.72 -18.64
CA GLY A 88 -10.48 -17.43 -19.18
C GLY A 88 -10.68 -18.94 -19.38
N VAL A 89 -11.55 -19.58 -18.61
CA VAL A 89 -11.91 -20.99 -18.87
C VAL A 89 -12.70 -21.16 -20.17
N ARG A 90 -13.53 -20.16 -20.51
CA ARG A 90 -14.38 -20.20 -21.72
C ARG A 90 -13.67 -19.62 -22.93
N PHE A 91 -12.87 -18.59 -22.73
CA PHE A 91 -12.17 -17.79 -23.74
C PHE A 91 -10.72 -17.53 -23.31
N PRO A 92 -9.84 -18.56 -23.33
CA PRO A 92 -8.48 -18.46 -22.80
C PRO A 92 -7.62 -17.40 -23.52
N ASP A 93 -7.88 -17.11 -24.77
CA ASP A 93 -7.19 -16.11 -25.59
C ASP A 93 -7.67 -14.67 -25.34
N LYS A 94 -8.74 -14.49 -24.59
CA LYS A 94 -9.27 -13.16 -24.17
C LYS A 94 -9.02 -12.83 -22.70
N SER A 95 -8.38 -13.71 -21.94
CA SER A 95 -8.10 -13.54 -20.51
C SER A 95 -6.61 -13.71 -20.24
N TYR A 96 -6.01 -12.75 -19.57
CA TYR A 96 -4.56 -12.65 -19.34
C TYR A 96 -4.26 -12.83 -17.85
N SER A 97 -3.36 -13.76 -17.56
CA SER A 97 -2.89 -14.07 -16.20
C SER A 97 -1.47 -14.63 -16.22
N HIS A 98 -0.82 -14.77 -15.06
CA HIS A 98 0.52 -15.35 -14.88
C HIS A 98 1.66 -14.62 -15.61
N PHE A 99 1.45 -13.40 -16.11
CA PHE A 99 2.38 -12.67 -16.99
C PHE A 99 3.43 -11.81 -16.26
N LEU A 100 3.52 -11.88 -14.93
CA LEU A 100 4.47 -11.05 -14.16
C LEU A 100 5.94 -11.31 -14.55
N ASP A 101 6.28 -12.54 -14.93
CA ASP A 101 7.62 -12.88 -15.40
C ASP A 101 7.99 -12.26 -16.76
N LEU A 102 7.02 -11.70 -17.47
CA LEU A 102 7.24 -11.02 -18.75
C LEU A 102 7.56 -9.53 -18.57
N LEU A 103 7.39 -8.98 -17.37
CA LEU A 103 7.73 -7.59 -17.07
C LEU A 103 9.21 -7.34 -17.35
N GLY A 104 9.50 -6.31 -18.12
CA GLY A 104 10.87 -5.92 -18.41
C GLY A 104 11.66 -6.90 -19.27
N LYS A 105 11.02 -7.87 -19.95
CA LYS A 105 11.68 -8.86 -20.80
C LYS A 105 11.60 -8.47 -22.28
N ASP A 106 12.65 -8.82 -23.01
CA ASP A 106 12.67 -8.82 -24.46
C ASP A 106 11.87 -10.01 -25.00
N ARG A 107 11.23 -9.84 -26.18
CA ARG A 107 10.41 -10.88 -26.82
C ARG A 107 11.15 -12.20 -27.06
N ASN A 108 12.47 -12.13 -27.31
CA ASN A 108 13.29 -13.31 -27.60
C ASN A 108 13.85 -13.99 -26.35
N SER A 109 13.58 -13.43 -25.16
CA SER A 109 14.06 -14.00 -23.90
C SER A 109 13.61 -15.46 -23.70
N PRO A 110 14.45 -16.34 -23.14
CA PRO A 110 14.06 -17.71 -22.79
C PRO A 110 12.85 -17.78 -21.87
N VAL A 111 12.68 -16.83 -20.93
CA VAL A 111 11.51 -16.72 -20.07
C VAL A 111 10.21 -16.58 -20.87
N VAL A 112 10.24 -15.78 -21.95
CA VAL A 112 9.08 -15.56 -22.83
C VAL A 112 8.73 -16.83 -23.59
N LYS A 113 9.73 -17.58 -24.09
CA LYS A 113 9.55 -18.87 -24.75
C LYS A 113 8.96 -19.91 -23.81
N GLU A 114 9.42 -19.92 -22.56
CA GLU A 114 8.87 -20.82 -21.53
C GLU A 114 7.42 -20.44 -21.18
N PHE A 115 7.10 -19.15 -21.15
CA PHE A 115 5.72 -18.68 -20.96
C PHE A 115 4.80 -19.13 -22.12
N GLU A 116 5.26 -19.02 -23.38
CA GLU A 116 4.51 -19.52 -24.56
C GLU A 116 4.27 -21.04 -24.50
N ARG A 117 5.28 -21.81 -24.05
CA ARG A 117 5.13 -23.25 -23.86
C ARG A 117 4.07 -23.59 -22.81
N ARG A 118 4.02 -22.84 -21.71
CA ARG A 118 3.05 -23.02 -20.61
C ARG A 118 1.63 -22.60 -20.97
N PHE A 119 1.53 -21.54 -21.79
CA PHE A 119 0.26 -20.92 -22.14
C PHE A 119 0.13 -20.72 -23.68
N PRO A 120 -0.01 -21.82 -24.44
CA PRO A 120 0.04 -21.78 -25.91
C PRO A 120 -1.14 -21.08 -26.57
N TYR A 121 -2.12 -20.70 -25.83
CA TYR A 121 -3.28 -19.94 -26.33
C TYR A 121 -3.05 -18.44 -26.46
N TYR A 122 -1.97 -17.87 -25.91
CA TYR A 122 -1.61 -16.47 -26.11
C TYR A 122 -0.83 -16.27 -27.40
N GLN A 123 -1.08 -15.16 -28.05
CA GLN A 123 -0.29 -14.68 -29.18
C GLN A 123 0.62 -13.54 -28.70
N LEU A 124 1.93 -13.79 -28.73
CA LEU A 124 2.92 -12.81 -28.30
C LEU A 124 3.70 -12.30 -29.51
N GLU A 125 3.85 -10.98 -29.58
CA GLU A 125 4.61 -10.26 -30.60
C GLU A 125 5.71 -9.41 -29.96
N ALA A 126 6.69 -8.98 -30.78
CA ALA A 126 7.66 -7.99 -30.34
C ALA A 126 7.05 -6.58 -30.48
N ASP A 127 7.19 -5.76 -29.46
CA ASP A 127 6.88 -4.34 -29.58
C ASP A 127 7.86 -3.69 -30.56
N PRO A 128 7.38 -3.14 -31.68
CA PRO A 128 8.26 -2.53 -32.68
C PRO A 128 9.02 -1.30 -32.15
N LYS A 129 8.56 -0.71 -31.05
CA LYS A 129 9.17 0.49 -30.44
C LYS A 129 10.23 0.14 -29.40
N THR A 130 10.01 -0.89 -28.60
CA THR A 130 10.86 -1.23 -27.44
C THR A 130 11.53 -2.59 -27.53
N GLY A 131 11.12 -3.46 -28.46
CA GLY A 131 11.56 -4.87 -28.52
C GLY A 131 10.94 -5.76 -27.42
N GLY A 132 10.15 -5.18 -26.53
CA GLY A 132 9.48 -5.87 -25.45
C GLY A 132 8.35 -6.81 -25.91
N VAL A 133 7.60 -7.34 -24.96
CA VAL A 133 6.51 -8.28 -25.22
C VAL A 133 5.19 -7.54 -25.43
N LEU A 134 4.45 -7.89 -26.49
CA LEU A 134 3.07 -7.49 -26.72
C LEU A 134 2.15 -8.73 -26.75
N PHE A 135 1.07 -8.67 -26.00
CA PHE A 135 -0.06 -9.58 -26.15
C PHE A 135 -0.96 -9.06 -27.27
N ARG A 136 -1.23 -9.91 -28.28
CA ARG A 136 -2.19 -9.61 -29.31
C ARG A 136 -3.56 -10.16 -28.93
N HIS A 137 -4.51 -9.26 -28.78
CA HIS A 137 -5.91 -9.63 -28.52
C HIS A 137 -6.66 -9.96 -29.82
N PRO A 138 -7.60 -10.93 -29.84
CA PRO A 138 -8.38 -11.28 -31.04
C PRO A 138 -9.11 -10.11 -31.69
N GLU A 139 -9.47 -9.08 -30.94
CA GLU A 139 -10.15 -7.86 -31.43
C GLU A 139 -9.18 -6.77 -31.93
N ASN A 140 -8.00 -7.16 -32.41
CA ASN A 140 -6.96 -6.26 -32.94
C ASN A 140 -6.42 -5.21 -31.94
N MET A 141 -6.58 -5.44 -30.64
CA MET A 141 -5.90 -4.66 -29.61
C MET A 141 -4.57 -5.34 -29.24
N THR A 142 -3.61 -4.55 -28.79
CA THR A 142 -2.35 -5.07 -28.28
C THR A 142 -2.09 -4.49 -26.90
N PHE A 143 -1.53 -5.28 -26.00
CA PHE A 143 -1.23 -4.85 -24.63
C PHE A 143 0.18 -5.26 -24.22
N THR A 144 0.92 -4.37 -23.60
CA THR A 144 2.15 -4.75 -22.91
C THR A 144 1.82 -5.39 -21.54
N PRO A 145 2.70 -6.20 -20.96
CA PRO A 145 2.54 -6.71 -19.60
C PRO A 145 2.32 -5.59 -18.58
N GLU A 146 3.00 -4.45 -18.76
CA GLU A 146 2.88 -3.28 -17.89
C GLU A 146 1.50 -2.62 -18.00
N GLU A 147 0.91 -2.55 -19.18
CA GLU A 147 -0.46 -2.04 -19.37
C GLU A 147 -1.49 -2.95 -18.72
N LEU A 148 -1.37 -4.28 -18.91
CA LEU A 148 -2.26 -5.27 -18.27
C LEU A 148 -2.16 -5.17 -16.74
N LEU A 149 -0.95 -5.10 -16.21
CA LEU A 149 -0.73 -4.96 -14.77
C LEU A 149 -1.23 -3.60 -14.27
N GLY A 150 -1.02 -2.53 -15.01
CA GLY A 150 -1.52 -1.20 -14.68
C GLY A 150 -3.04 -1.17 -14.51
N MET A 151 -3.78 -1.85 -15.37
CA MET A 151 -5.25 -2.00 -15.25
C MET A 151 -5.63 -2.79 -13.99
N ILE A 152 -4.92 -3.88 -13.68
CA ILE A 152 -5.16 -4.67 -12.45
C ILE A 152 -4.86 -3.84 -11.20
N LEU A 153 -3.78 -3.06 -11.20
CA LEU A 153 -3.43 -2.18 -10.08
C LEU A 153 -4.43 -1.01 -9.93
N ALA A 154 -4.98 -0.49 -11.03
CA ALA A 154 -6.06 0.49 -10.99
C ALA A 154 -7.33 -0.09 -10.36
N HIS A 155 -7.68 -1.34 -10.70
CA HIS A 155 -8.77 -2.06 -10.05
C HIS A 155 -8.51 -2.30 -8.57
N ALA A 156 -7.27 -2.69 -8.18
CA ALA A 156 -6.87 -2.81 -6.78
C ALA A 156 -7.04 -1.49 -6.01
N ARG A 157 -6.64 -0.36 -6.61
CA ARG A 157 -6.83 0.97 -6.05
C ARG A 157 -8.30 1.33 -5.87
N GLU A 158 -9.16 0.92 -6.78
CA GLU A 158 -10.60 1.18 -6.72
C GLU A 158 -11.24 0.54 -5.48
N PHE A 159 -11.09 -0.78 -5.30
CA PHE A 159 -11.71 -1.44 -4.15
C PHE A 159 -11.01 -1.08 -2.82
N ALA A 160 -9.69 -0.81 -2.83
CA ALA A 160 -8.99 -0.29 -1.66
C ALA A 160 -9.51 1.10 -1.25
N SER A 161 -9.77 1.98 -2.23
CA SER A 161 -10.34 3.31 -1.98
C SER A 161 -11.75 3.23 -1.44
N ASN A 162 -12.56 2.30 -1.94
CA ASN A 162 -13.92 2.04 -1.44
C ASN A 162 -13.88 1.54 0.02
N ALA A 163 -12.99 0.60 0.33
CA ALA A 163 -12.80 0.09 1.69
C ALA A 163 -12.31 1.17 2.67
N ALA A 164 -11.43 2.07 2.21
CA ALA A 164 -10.92 3.17 3.01
C ALA A 164 -11.87 4.39 3.10
N GLY A 165 -12.97 4.41 2.33
CA GLY A 165 -13.89 5.55 2.24
C GLY A 165 -13.27 6.83 1.64
N GLN A 166 -12.08 6.73 1.03
CA GLN A 166 -11.37 7.86 0.42
C GLN A 166 -10.47 7.39 -0.71
N THR A 167 -10.20 8.27 -1.67
CA THR A 167 -9.31 7.94 -2.80
C THR A 167 -7.89 7.69 -2.32
N ILE A 168 -7.29 6.54 -2.65
CA ILE A 168 -5.90 6.20 -2.36
C ILE A 168 -5.05 6.44 -3.61
N LYS A 169 -3.84 6.99 -3.39
CA LYS A 169 -2.83 7.18 -4.44
C LYS A 169 -1.49 6.56 -4.07
N ASP A 170 -1.09 6.66 -2.82
CA ASP A 170 0.22 6.22 -2.33
C ASP A 170 0.21 4.70 -2.08
N VAL A 171 1.21 3.99 -2.67
CA VAL A 171 1.29 2.53 -2.60
C VAL A 171 2.71 2.02 -2.32
N VAL A 172 2.82 0.95 -1.55
CA VAL A 172 4.00 0.07 -1.48
C VAL A 172 3.63 -1.27 -2.12
N ILE A 173 4.45 -1.76 -3.04
CA ILE A 173 4.20 -3.02 -3.77
C ILE A 173 5.31 -4.01 -3.43
N THR A 174 4.94 -5.27 -3.14
CA THR A 174 5.93 -6.34 -2.97
C THR A 174 6.52 -6.75 -4.32
N VAL A 175 7.78 -7.14 -4.28
CA VAL A 175 8.51 -7.57 -5.46
C VAL A 175 9.34 -8.83 -5.13
N PRO A 176 9.46 -9.80 -6.05
CA PRO A 176 10.38 -10.89 -5.87
C PRO A 176 11.83 -10.39 -5.70
N ALA A 177 12.57 -10.94 -4.76
CA ALA A 177 13.94 -10.51 -4.47
C ALA A 177 14.87 -10.60 -5.68
N PHE A 178 14.60 -11.54 -6.59
CA PHE A 178 15.36 -11.78 -7.81
C PHE A 178 14.99 -10.88 -8.99
N PHE A 179 14.07 -9.92 -8.85
CA PHE A 179 13.81 -8.95 -9.91
C PHE A 179 15.01 -8.03 -10.10
N ASN A 180 15.49 -7.99 -11.34
CA ASN A 180 16.59 -7.12 -11.77
C ASN A 180 16.13 -5.67 -12.01
N GLN A 181 17.04 -4.79 -12.48
CA GLN A 181 16.74 -3.38 -12.69
C GLN A 181 15.62 -3.15 -13.72
N ALA A 182 15.61 -3.88 -14.82
CA ALA A 182 14.59 -3.75 -15.87
C ALA A 182 13.21 -4.19 -15.36
N GLU A 183 13.13 -5.31 -14.65
CA GLU A 183 11.89 -5.85 -14.08
C GLU A 183 11.31 -4.89 -13.02
N ARG A 184 12.16 -4.32 -12.14
CA ARG A 184 11.71 -3.35 -11.12
C ARG A 184 11.21 -2.05 -11.75
N ARG A 185 11.88 -1.52 -12.79
CA ARG A 185 11.41 -0.34 -13.53
C ARG A 185 10.10 -0.61 -14.26
N ALA A 186 9.94 -1.78 -14.86
CA ALA A 186 8.69 -2.19 -15.51
C ALA A 186 7.52 -2.24 -14.52
N LEU A 187 7.74 -2.76 -13.32
CA LEU A 187 6.73 -2.77 -12.26
C LEU A 187 6.39 -1.35 -11.77
N ALA A 188 7.39 -0.48 -11.60
CA ALA A 188 7.17 0.92 -11.25
C ALA A 188 6.36 1.66 -12.34
N GLN A 189 6.63 1.36 -13.62
CA GLN A 189 5.85 1.88 -14.75
C GLN A 189 4.40 1.40 -14.71
N ALA A 190 4.16 0.11 -14.43
CA ALA A 190 2.80 -0.43 -14.29
C ALA A 190 2.02 0.25 -13.16
N ALA A 191 2.66 0.53 -12.02
CA ALA A 191 2.05 1.27 -10.93
C ALA A 191 1.64 2.70 -11.36
N ASN A 192 2.50 3.38 -12.11
CA ASN A 192 2.20 4.71 -12.68
C ASN A 192 1.03 4.66 -13.67
N LEU A 193 0.99 3.67 -14.57
CA LEU A 193 -0.14 3.43 -15.51
C LEU A 193 -1.44 3.17 -14.75
N GLY A 194 -1.39 2.49 -13.59
CA GLY A 194 -2.53 2.30 -12.67
C GLY A 194 -2.96 3.56 -11.92
N GLY A 195 -2.29 4.70 -12.16
CA GLY A 195 -2.56 5.97 -11.47
C GLY A 195 -2.18 5.95 -10.00
N LEU A 196 -1.22 5.10 -9.63
CA LEU A 196 -0.67 4.98 -8.28
C LEU A 196 0.67 5.72 -8.19
N LYS A 197 0.91 6.34 -7.05
CA LYS A 197 2.20 6.91 -6.69
C LYS A 197 2.97 5.87 -5.87
N LEU A 198 3.94 5.26 -6.50
CA LEU A 198 4.80 4.27 -5.85
C LEU A 198 5.68 4.94 -4.79
N LEU A 199 5.53 4.54 -3.53
CA LEU A 199 6.40 4.96 -2.44
C LEU A 199 7.65 4.09 -2.36
N GLN A 200 7.48 2.76 -2.52
CA GLN A 200 8.58 1.80 -2.48
C GLN A 200 8.18 0.46 -3.13
N LEU A 201 9.16 -0.19 -3.76
CA LEU A 201 9.15 -1.64 -4.01
C LEU A 201 9.85 -2.32 -2.84
N ILE A 202 9.19 -3.25 -2.16
CA ILE A 202 9.76 -3.99 -1.03
C ILE A 202 9.82 -5.49 -1.36
N GLY A 203 10.89 -6.17 -0.98
CA GLY A 203 10.97 -7.62 -1.14
C GLY A 203 9.82 -8.34 -0.42
N ALA A 204 9.16 -9.32 -1.07
CA ALA A 204 8.02 -10.02 -0.47
C ALA A 204 8.37 -10.64 0.89
N ASN A 205 9.51 -11.35 0.98
CA ASN A 205 9.98 -11.92 2.24
C ASN A 205 10.42 -10.85 3.25
N THR A 206 10.93 -9.71 2.79
CA THR A 206 11.26 -8.57 3.67
C THR A 206 9.98 -7.97 4.28
N ALA A 207 8.92 -7.87 3.49
CA ALA A 207 7.62 -7.41 3.98
C ALA A 207 7.03 -8.39 5.01
N ALA A 208 7.06 -9.71 4.73
CA ALA A 208 6.65 -10.74 5.67
C ALA A 208 7.49 -10.70 6.97
N ALA A 209 8.81 -10.51 6.83
CA ALA A 209 9.71 -10.34 7.95
C ALA A 209 9.42 -9.05 8.75
N LEU A 210 9.09 -7.96 8.09
CA LEU A 210 8.69 -6.72 8.77
C LEU A 210 7.41 -6.93 9.58
N ASN A 211 6.41 -7.61 9.01
CA ASN A 211 5.20 -7.99 9.75
C ASN A 211 5.53 -8.80 10.99
N TYR A 212 6.37 -9.83 10.86
CA TYR A 212 6.84 -10.63 12.00
C TYR A 212 7.51 -9.77 13.07
N GLY A 213 8.45 -8.91 12.67
CA GLY A 213 9.25 -8.09 13.58
C GLY A 213 8.46 -7.01 14.30
N VAL A 214 7.46 -6.41 13.64
CA VAL A 214 6.63 -5.33 14.20
C VAL A 214 5.90 -5.79 15.46
N PHE A 215 5.38 -7.02 15.49
CA PHE A 215 4.69 -7.57 16.65
C PHE A 215 5.63 -8.07 17.76
N ARG A 216 6.92 -8.32 17.43
CA ARG A 216 7.94 -8.86 18.33
C ARG A 216 9.05 -7.87 18.68
N ARG A 217 8.80 -6.57 18.55
CA ARG A 217 9.79 -5.50 18.75
C ARG A 217 10.53 -5.54 20.09
N LYS A 218 9.88 -6.04 21.14
CA LYS A 218 10.44 -6.11 22.50
C LYS A 218 11.37 -7.30 22.70
N GLU A 219 11.37 -8.27 21.77
CA GLU A 219 12.19 -9.47 21.83
C GLU A 219 13.59 -9.21 21.27
N PHE A 220 13.79 -8.13 20.50
CA PHE A 220 15.07 -7.81 19.87
C PHE A 220 15.92 -6.91 20.75
N ASN A 221 17.21 -7.25 20.84
CA ASN A 221 18.25 -6.51 21.53
C ASN A 221 19.43 -6.20 20.59
N ASP A 222 20.58 -5.83 21.12
CA ASP A 222 21.78 -5.51 20.32
C ASP A 222 22.42 -6.75 19.67
N THR A 223 22.09 -7.97 20.16
CA THR A 223 22.53 -9.24 19.56
C THR A 223 21.62 -9.61 18.39
N PRO A 224 22.18 -9.86 17.18
CA PRO A 224 21.38 -10.24 16.03
C PRO A 224 20.70 -11.61 16.23
N VAL A 225 19.42 -11.69 15.91
CA VAL A 225 18.64 -12.93 15.80
C VAL A 225 18.43 -13.22 14.32
N HIS A 226 18.80 -14.42 13.85
CA HIS A 226 18.75 -14.82 12.45
C HIS A 226 17.55 -15.71 12.18
N ILE A 227 16.65 -15.26 11.34
CA ILE A 227 15.44 -16.00 10.96
C ILE A 227 15.45 -16.24 9.47
N LEU A 228 15.22 -17.49 9.06
CA LEU A 228 15.03 -17.88 7.67
C LEU A 228 13.55 -17.81 7.32
N PHE A 229 13.17 -16.96 6.39
CA PHE A 229 11.83 -16.95 5.77
C PHE A 229 11.89 -17.76 4.49
N TYR A 230 11.12 -18.84 4.45
CA TYR A 230 10.96 -19.69 3.26
C TYR A 230 9.58 -19.47 2.67
N ASP A 231 9.53 -18.84 1.52
CA ASP A 231 8.31 -18.52 0.80
C ASP A 231 8.22 -19.37 -0.46
N MET A 232 7.19 -20.22 -0.54
CA MET A 232 6.86 -20.95 -1.74
C MET A 232 5.47 -20.55 -2.21
N GLY A 233 5.45 -19.61 -3.16
CA GLY A 233 4.25 -19.06 -3.76
C GLY A 233 3.72 -19.91 -4.93
N THR A 234 2.97 -19.27 -5.82
CA THR A 234 2.48 -19.90 -7.05
C THR A 234 3.57 -19.95 -8.13
N GLY A 235 4.31 -18.86 -8.34
CA GLY A 235 5.30 -18.76 -9.42
C GLY A 235 6.68 -19.23 -9.02
N SER A 236 7.15 -18.89 -7.83
CA SER A 236 8.54 -19.05 -7.40
C SER A 236 8.66 -19.46 -5.95
N THR A 237 9.89 -19.87 -5.60
CA THR A 237 10.30 -20.13 -4.22
C THR A 237 11.48 -19.22 -3.85
N THR A 238 11.43 -18.59 -2.69
CA THR A 238 12.48 -17.71 -2.18
C THR A 238 12.78 -18.01 -0.72
N ALA A 239 14.06 -18.21 -0.39
CA ALA A 239 14.54 -18.33 0.98
C ALA A 239 15.35 -17.06 1.33
N THR A 240 15.03 -16.40 2.45
CA THR A 240 15.65 -15.15 2.85
C THR A 240 16.09 -15.21 4.31
N ILE A 241 17.37 -15.00 4.58
CA ILE A 241 17.91 -14.89 5.93
C ILE A 241 17.85 -13.44 6.37
N VAL A 242 17.15 -13.21 7.46
CA VAL A 242 16.92 -11.88 8.05
C VAL A 242 17.54 -11.82 9.43
N ALA A 243 18.37 -10.81 9.67
CA ALA A 243 18.89 -10.51 11.01
C ALA A 243 18.05 -9.39 11.64
N TYR A 244 17.54 -9.63 12.84
CA TYR A 244 16.85 -8.63 13.68
C TYR A 244 17.76 -8.20 14.81
N GLN A 245 17.91 -6.92 15.01
CA GLN A 245 18.67 -6.34 16.12
C GLN A 245 18.17 -4.93 16.43
N THR A 246 18.55 -4.41 17.57
CA THR A 246 18.33 -3.01 17.93
C THR A 246 19.57 -2.18 17.59
N VAL A 247 19.42 -1.05 16.94
CA VAL A 247 20.52 -0.17 16.55
C VAL A 247 20.35 1.23 17.16
N LYS A 248 21.48 1.87 17.48
CA LYS A 248 21.50 3.26 17.98
C LYS A 248 21.37 4.23 16.80
N THR A 249 20.37 5.10 16.85
CA THR A 249 20.16 6.14 15.84
C THR A 249 21.08 7.33 16.11
N LYS A 250 21.83 7.75 15.08
CA LYS A 250 22.77 8.90 15.17
C LYS A 250 22.10 10.27 14.96
N ASP A 251 20.82 10.30 14.57
CA ASP A 251 20.16 11.51 14.04
C ASP A 251 19.41 12.35 15.09
N LYS A 252 19.41 11.94 16.35
CA LYS A 252 18.78 12.68 17.46
C LYS A 252 19.80 12.99 18.56
N ILE A 253 19.57 14.10 19.25
CA ILE A 253 20.39 14.55 20.39
C ILE A 253 20.44 13.49 21.51
N LEU A 254 19.40 12.66 21.63
CA LEU A 254 19.36 11.46 22.48
C LEU A 254 19.40 10.23 21.57
N ALA A 255 20.38 9.37 21.76
CA ALA A 255 20.49 8.10 21.05
C ALA A 255 19.29 7.22 21.41
N GLU A 256 18.40 6.99 20.44
CA GLU A 256 17.24 6.11 20.59
C GLU A 256 17.62 4.72 20.04
N HIS A 257 17.29 3.66 20.79
CA HIS A 257 17.43 2.28 20.32
C HIS A 257 16.21 1.92 19.47
N VAL A 258 16.45 1.67 18.16
CA VAL A 258 15.41 1.37 17.19
C VAL A 258 15.60 -0.04 16.64
N PRO A 259 14.56 -0.88 16.59
CA PRO A 259 14.66 -2.20 15.95
C PRO A 259 14.93 -2.04 14.46
N GLN A 260 15.79 -2.91 13.96
CA GLN A 260 16.19 -3.00 12.58
C GLN A 260 16.14 -4.44 12.10
N LEU A 261 15.62 -4.66 10.92
CA LEU A 261 15.84 -5.87 10.14
C LEU A 261 16.85 -5.60 9.03
N SER A 262 17.69 -6.56 8.74
CA SER A 262 18.63 -6.51 7.62
C SER A 262 18.72 -7.86 6.93
N ILE A 263 18.65 -7.85 5.60
CA ILE A 263 18.79 -9.05 4.80
C ILE A 263 20.26 -9.46 4.77
N LYS A 264 20.53 -10.74 5.06
CA LYS A 264 21.88 -11.32 5.08
C LYS A 264 22.18 -12.13 3.83
N GLY A 265 21.20 -12.90 3.37
CA GLY A 265 21.35 -13.72 2.17
C GLY A 265 20.02 -14.11 1.61
N VAL A 266 19.98 -14.29 0.31
CA VAL A 266 18.79 -14.70 -0.45
C VAL A 266 19.17 -15.83 -1.40
N GLY A 267 18.32 -16.84 -1.43
CA GLY A 267 18.31 -17.88 -2.44
C GLY A 267 16.92 -18.02 -3.04
N TYR A 268 16.84 -18.43 -4.27
CA TYR A 268 15.58 -18.51 -4.98
C TYR A 268 15.58 -19.55 -6.09
N ASP A 269 14.39 -19.93 -6.51
CA ASP A 269 14.09 -20.69 -7.73
C ASP A 269 12.90 -20.03 -8.41
N ARG A 270 13.13 -19.42 -9.57
CA ARG A 270 12.15 -18.58 -10.29
C ARG A 270 10.92 -19.36 -10.75
N PHE A 271 11.09 -20.66 -11.03
CA PHE A 271 10.06 -21.49 -11.61
C PHE A 271 9.61 -22.66 -10.72
N LEU A 272 9.98 -22.65 -9.45
CA LEU A 272 9.50 -23.63 -8.49
C LEU A 272 8.35 -23.02 -7.67
N GLY A 273 7.12 -23.39 -7.99
CA GLY A 273 5.93 -22.91 -7.30
C GLY A 273 4.69 -23.71 -7.63
N GLY A 274 3.57 -23.32 -7.03
CA GLY A 274 2.28 -24.01 -7.18
C GLY A 274 1.79 -24.13 -8.62
N LEU A 275 2.26 -23.27 -9.51
CA LEU A 275 1.92 -23.28 -10.93
C LEU A 275 2.53 -24.51 -11.62
N GLU A 276 3.80 -24.84 -11.36
CA GLU A 276 4.45 -26.02 -11.98
C GLU A 276 3.73 -27.30 -11.57
N PHE A 277 3.35 -27.44 -10.30
CA PHE A 277 2.56 -28.60 -9.85
C PHE A 277 1.21 -28.67 -10.55
N LYS A 278 0.54 -27.53 -10.77
CA LYS A 278 -0.72 -27.44 -11.51
C LYS A 278 -0.54 -27.85 -12.98
N LEU A 279 0.52 -27.33 -13.63
CA LEU A 279 0.79 -27.63 -15.05
C LEU A 279 1.11 -29.11 -15.27
N ARG A 280 1.96 -29.72 -14.44
CA ARG A 280 2.29 -31.17 -14.51
C ARG A 280 1.04 -32.03 -14.38
N LEU A 281 0.18 -31.73 -13.41
CA LEU A 281 -1.08 -32.44 -13.18
C LEU A 281 -2.06 -32.20 -14.33
N GLY A 282 -2.17 -30.98 -14.84
CA GLY A 282 -3.02 -30.64 -15.97
C GLY A 282 -2.58 -31.31 -17.26
N GLU A 283 -1.28 -31.37 -17.53
CA GLU A 283 -0.73 -32.14 -18.66
C GLU A 283 -1.03 -33.64 -18.53
N ARG A 284 -0.94 -34.20 -17.31
CA ARG A 284 -1.34 -35.60 -17.06
C ARG A 284 -2.79 -35.84 -17.41
N PHE A 285 -3.69 -34.94 -16.93
CA PHE A 285 -5.12 -35.05 -17.26
C PHE A 285 -5.39 -34.91 -18.76
N ALA A 286 -4.68 -34.01 -19.44
CA ALA A 286 -4.82 -33.86 -20.89
C ALA A 286 -4.39 -35.13 -21.65
N ARG A 287 -3.26 -35.76 -21.26
CA ARG A 287 -2.82 -37.02 -21.84
C ARG A 287 -3.79 -38.17 -21.58
N GLU A 288 -4.33 -38.27 -20.36
CA GLU A 288 -5.35 -39.28 -20.04
C GLU A 288 -6.63 -39.05 -20.81
N PHE A 289 -7.08 -37.80 -20.97
CA PHE A 289 -8.23 -37.47 -21.79
C PHE A 289 -8.01 -37.87 -23.27
N SER A 290 -6.88 -37.51 -23.87
CA SER A 290 -6.54 -37.91 -25.24
C SER A 290 -6.45 -39.42 -25.40
N ALA A 291 -5.99 -40.14 -24.37
CA ALA A 291 -5.93 -41.64 -24.37
C ALA A 291 -7.32 -42.29 -24.42
N LEU A 292 -8.41 -41.60 -24.07
CA LEU A 292 -9.76 -42.09 -24.22
C LEU A 292 -10.14 -42.34 -25.70
N LYS A 293 -9.51 -41.65 -26.65
CA LYS A 293 -9.74 -41.70 -28.09
C LYS A 293 -11.21 -41.50 -28.48
N LYS A 294 -11.94 -40.68 -27.74
CA LYS A 294 -13.38 -40.40 -27.95
C LYS A 294 -13.63 -39.15 -28.78
N THR A 295 -12.61 -38.33 -28.97
CA THR A 295 -12.67 -37.06 -29.71
C THR A 295 -11.96 -37.14 -31.03
N LYS A 296 -12.36 -36.33 -32.01
CA LYS A 296 -11.73 -36.24 -33.34
C LYS A 296 -10.42 -35.43 -33.29
N GLN A 297 -10.39 -34.43 -32.44
CA GLN A 297 -9.21 -33.57 -32.23
C GLN A 297 -8.49 -33.89 -30.92
N ASP A 298 -7.19 -33.63 -30.87
CA ASP A 298 -6.46 -33.71 -29.62
C ASP A 298 -6.86 -32.54 -28.70
N VAL A 299 -6.98 -32.81 -27.40
CA VAL A 299 -7.30 -31.77 -26.40
C VAL A 299 -6.23 -30.71 -26.33
N PHE A 300 -4.97 -31.02 -26.66
CA PHE A 300 -3.89 -30.05 -26.70
C PHE A 300 -4.08 -28.95 -27.77
N ASP A 301 -4.84 -29.25 -28.82
CA ASP A 301 -5.24 -28.27 -29.84
C ASP A 301 -6.51 -27.50 -29.49
N ASN A 302 -7.22 -27.91 -28.43
CA ASN A 302 -8.44 -27.25 -27.95
C ASN A 302 -8.19 -26.39 -26.72
N LYS A 303 -7.99 -25.09 -26.94
CA LYS A 303 -7.71 -24.11 -25.89
C LYS A 303 -8.68 -24.17 -24.71
N ARG A 304 -9.99 -24.32 -24.99
CA ARG A 304 -11.04 -24.35 -23.96
C ARG A 304 -11.01 -25.65 -23.16
N GLY A 305 -10.85 -26.79 -23.84
CA GLY A 305 -10.73 -28.09 -23.21
C GLY A 305 -9.53 -28.14 -22.27
N LEU A 306 -8.39 -27.67 -22.77
CA LEU A 306 -7.15 -27.61 -21.99
C LEU A 306 -7.32 -26.71 -20.76
N ALA A 307 -7.93 -25.52 -20.88
CA ALA A 307 -8.19 -24.62 -19.77
C ALA A 307 -9.10 -25.23 -18.68
N LYS A 308 -10.11 -26.01 -19.09
CA LYS A 308 -10.98 -26.77 -18.16
C LYS A 308 -10.18 -27.78 -17.35
N LEU A 309 -9.32 -28.58 -18.02
CA LEU A 309 -8.47 -29.57 -17.36
C LEU A 309 -7.47 -28.94 -16.41
N PHE A 310 -6.86 -27.82 -16.78
CA PHE A 310 -5.95 -27.08 -15.89
C PHE A 310 -6.65 -26.46 -14.68
N LYS A 311 -7.89 -26.00 -14.83
CA LYS A 311 -8.72 -25.55 -13.70
C LYS A 311 -8.98 -26.70 -12.73
N GLU A 312 -9.35 -27.87 -13.24
CA GLU A 312 -9.53 -29.05 -12.42
C GLU A 312 -8.24 -29.52 -11.75
N ALA A 313 -7.12 -29.47 -12.46
CA ALA A 313 -5.83 -29.80 -11.89
C ALA A 313 -5.47 -28.90 -10.68
N ASP A 314 -5.80 -27.60 -10.74
CA ASP A 314 -5.60 -26.71 -9.61
C ASP A 314 -6.47 -27.07 -8.40
N ARG A 315 -7.72 -27.46 -8.64
CA ARG A 315 -8.63 -27.94 -7.60
C ARG A 315 -8.12 -29.24 -6.98
N VAL A 316 -7.78 -30.22 -7.80
CA VAL A 316 -7.30 -31.53 -7.36
C VAL A 316 -5.99 -31.41 -6.58
N LYS A 317 -5.03 -30.61 -7.04
CA LYS A 317 -3.79 -30.29 -6.32
C LYS A 317 -4.06 -29.82 -4.89
N LYS A 318 -5.05 -28.94 -4.69
CA LYS A 318 -5.44 -28.45 -3.37
C LYS A 318 -6.06 -29.55 -2.52
N VAL A 319 -6.92 -30.37 -3.10
CA VAL A 319 -7.56 -31.52 -2.42
C VAL A 319 -6.53 -32.55 -2.00
N LEU A 320 -5.58 -32.91 -2.86
CA LEU A 320 -4.51 -33.86 -2.56
C LEU A 320 -3.53 -33.36 -1.47
N SER A 321 -3.54 -32.07 -1.13
CA SER A 321 -2.79 -31.58 0.04
C SER A 321 -3.43 -32.01 1.37
N ALA A 322 -4.74 -32.27 1.40
CA ALA A 322 -5.47 -32.76 2.56
C ALA A 322 -5.75 -34.29 2.45
N ASN A 323 -6.26 -34.73 1.30
CA ASN A 323 -6.69 -36.11 1.08
C ASN A 323 -5.58 -36.95 0.42
N THR A 324 -5.62 -38.25 0.61
CA THR A 324 -4.70 -39.22 -0.02
C THR A 324 -5.08 -39.57 -1.44
N GLU A 325 -6.34 -39.42 -1.82
CA GLU A 325 -6.86 -39.70 -3.15
C GLU A 325 -8.02 -38.76 -3.50
N HIS A 326 -8.29 -38.61 -4.78
CA HIS A 326 -9.41 -37.83 -5.28
C HIS A 326 -9.78 -38.26 -6.69
N VAL A 327 -11.01 -38.00 -7.13
CA VAL A 327 -11.45 -38.21 -8.52
C VAL A 327 -11.52 -36.84 -9.22
N ALA A 328 -10.66 -36.61 -10.20
CA ALA A 328 -10.78 -35.50 -11.12
C ALA A 328 -11.99 -35.68 -12.03
N GLN A 329 -12.83 -34.66 -12.14
CA GLN A 329 -14.04 -34.74 -12.96
C GLN A 329 -14.28 -33.39 -13.67
N VAL A 330 -14.41 -33.46 -15.00
CA VAL A 330 -14.72 -32.31 -15.85
C VAL A 330 -15.81 -32.73 -16.85
N GLU A 331 -16.94 -32.08 -16.80
CA GLU A 331 -18.03 -32.28 -17.75
C GLU A 331 -17.74 -31.55 -19.06
N ASN A 332 -18.10 -32.22 -20.15
CA ASN A 332 -17.99 -31.70 -21.51
C ASN A 332 -16.65 -30.95 -21.73
N VAL A 333 -15.54 -31.70 -21.64
CA VAL A 333 -14.20 -31.14 -21.94
C VAL A 333 -14.20 -30.59 -23.36
N MET A 334 -14.51 -31.40 -24.33
CA MET A 334 -14.73 -31.06 -25.73
C MET A 334 -15.55 -32.13 -26.43
N GLU A 335 -16.27 -31.80 -27.53
CA GLU A 335 -17.06 -32.70 -28.34
C GLU A 335 -18.02 -33.57 -27.49
N ASP A 336 -18.64 -32.98 -26.46
CA ASP A 336 -19.56 -33.64 -25.51
C ASP A 336 -18.96 -34.85 -24.77
N VAL A 337 -17.61 -34.89 -24.64
CA VAL A 337 -16.91 -35.94 -23.90
C VAL A 337 -16.52 -35.44 -22.52
N ASP A 338 -16.93 -36.17 -21.49
CA ASP A 338 -16.58 -35.95 -20.11
C ASP A 338 -15.22 -36.58 -19.77
N PHE A 339 -14.55 -36.00 -18.79
CA PHE A 339 -13.34 -36.55 -18.20
C PHE A 339 -13.59 -36.93 -16.74
N LYS A 340 -13.19 -38.16 -16.40
CA LYS A 340 -13.24 -38.68 -15.04
C LYS A 340 -12.01 -39.58 -14.83
N HIS A 341 -11.18 -39.24 -13.84
CA HIS A 341 -9.94 -39.97 -13.57
C HIS A 341 -9.63 -39.98 -12.08
N PRO A 342 -9.50 -41.15 -11.44
CA PRO A 342 -9.03 -41.25 -10.07
C PRO A 342 -7.52 -40.93 -10.02
N ILE A 343 -7.09 -40.21 -9.01
CA ILE A 343 -5.67 -39.88 -8.79
C ILE A 343 -5.36 -39.89 -7.32
N THR A 344 -4.22 -40.47 -6.98
CA THR A 344 -3.70 -40.51 -5.61
C THR A 344 -2.64 -39.44 -5.38
N ARG A 345 -2.40 -39.09 -4.10
CA ARG A 345 -1.31 -38.20 -3.71
C ARG A 345 0.06 -38.78 -4.12
N ALA A 346 0.23 -40.11 -4.01
CA ALA A 346 1.47 -40.78 -4.40
C ALA A 346 1.77 -40.61 -5.89
N GLU A 347 0.77 -40.78 -6.76
CA GLU A 347 0.93 -40.53 -8.21
C GLU A 347 1.22 -39.05 -8.50
N PHE A 348 0.55 -38.14 -7.82
CA PHE A 348 0.87 -36.68 -7.92
C PHE A 348 2.31 -36.38 -7.51
N GLU A 349 2.80 -36.99 -6.42
CA GLU A 349 4.16 -36.81 -5.95
C GLU A 349 5.18 -37.44 -6.91
N GLU A 350 4.86 -38.56 -7.56
CA GLU A 350 5.69 -39.18 -8.59
C GLU A 350 5.79 -38.28 -9.84
N ILE A 351 4.68 -37.74 -10.33
CA ILE A 351 4.62 -36.82 -11.48
C ILE A 351 5.50 -35.57 -11.24
N CYS A 352 5.61 -35.15 -9.99
CA CYS A 352 6.28 -33.93 -9.56
C CYS A 352 7.61 -34.17 -8.84
N ASP A 353 8.19 -35.36 -8.88
CA ASP A 353 9.38 -35.75 -8.10
C ASP A 353 10.59 -34.82 -8.35
N ASP A 354 10.80 -34.41 -9.59
CA ASP A 354 11.84 -33.47 -9.97
C ASP A 354 11.68 -32.09 -9.32
N LEU A 355 10.44 -31.64 -9.10
CA LEU A 355 10.14 -30.37 -8.43
C LEU A 355 10.43 -30.47 -6.92
N PHE A 356 10.06 -31.59 -6.30
CA PHE A 356 10.32 -31.80 -4.86
C PHE A 356 11.80 -31.83 -4.53
N LYS A 357 12.64 -32.38 -5.40
CA LYS A 357 14.11 -32.38 -5.24
C LYS A 357 14.74 -30.99 -5.25
N ARG A 358 14.06 -29.99 -5.81
CA ARG A 358 14.52 -28.59 -5.86
C ARG A 358 14.14 -27.78 -4.63
N VAL A 359 13.24 -28.25 -3.77
CA VAL A 359 12.68 -27.52 -2.61
C VAL A 359 13.76 -26.99 -1.67
N SER A 360 14.84 -27.74 -1.43
CA SER A 360 15.93 -27.34 -0.54
C SER A 360 16.95 -26.37 -1.17
N ALA A 361 17.02 -26.28 -2.50
CA ALA A 361 18.02 -25.50 -3.19
C ALA A 361 18.04 -24.01 -2.83
N PRO A 362 16.90 -23.31 -2.70
CA PRO A 362 16.88 -21.92 -2.24
C PRO A 362 17.45 -21.71 -0.84
N ILE A 363 17.28 -22.68 0.08
CA ILE A 363 17.86 -22.62 1.44
C ILE A 363 19.39 -22.65 1.37
N HIS A 364 19.95 -23.60 0.63
CA HIS A 364 21.39 -23.71 0.46
C HIS A 364 21.99 -22.47 -0.21
N MET A 365 21.31 -21.92 -1.22
CA MET A 365 21.72 -20.70 -1.88
C MET A 365 21.70 -19.49 -0.92
N ALA A 366 20.67 -19.38 -0.06
CA ALA A 366 20.56 -18.31 0.93
C ALA A 366 21.68 -18.38 1.97
N LEU A 367 21.96 -19.58 2.51
CA LEU A 367 23.05 -19.83 3.46
C LEU A 367 24.41 -19.51 2.84
N SER A 368 24.66 -20.00 1.64
CA SER A 368 25.90 -19.71 0.89
C SER A 368 26.03 -18.20 0.61
N SER A 369 24.94 -17.53 0.23
CA SER A 369 24.92 -16.10 -0.02
C SER A 369 25.23 -15.28 1.23
N ALA A 370 24.75 -15.72 2.39
CA ALA A 370 25.00 -15.08 3.69
C ALA A 370 26.38 -15.43 4.27
N GLY A 371 27.06 -16.47 3.76
CA GLY A 371 28.25 -17.04 4.38
C GLY A 371 27.95 -17.67 5.75
N MET A 372 26.75 -18.22 5.92
CA MET A 372 26.24 -18.76 7.19
C MET A 372 25.97 -20.25 7.08
N THR A 373 26.00 -20.89 8.24
CA THR A 373 25.59 -22.29 8.41
C THR A 373 24.18 -22.41 8.94
N LEU A 374 23.57 -23.56 8.78
CA LEU A 374 22.22 -23.81 9.32
C LEU A 374 22.18 -23.68 10.85
N GLY A 375 23.32 -23.98 11.55
CA GLY A 375 23.41 -23.82 13.00
C GLY A 375 23.27 -22.41 13.53
N GLU A 376 23.51 -21.40 12.68
CA GLU A 376 23.41 -19.97 13.01
C GLU A 376 22.01 -19.39 12.77
N ILE A 377 21.08 -20.22 12.30
CA ILE A 377 19.68 -19.82 12.09
C ILE A 377 18.88 -20.19 13.33
N ASP A 378 18.30 -19.21 13.99
CA ASP A 378 17.52 -19.39 15.21
C ASP A 378 16.14 -20.00 14.92
N GLN A 379 15.48 -19.56 13.87
CA GLN A 379 14.12 -20.00 13.51
C GLN A 379 13.93 -20.04 11.99
N VAL A 380 13.06 -20.96 11.53
CA VAL A 380 12.59 -21.01 10.14
C VAL A 380 11.09 -20.74 10.11
N ILE A 381 10.66 -19.78 9.27
CA ILE A 381 9.25 -19.41 9.11
C ILE A 381 8.84 -19.69 7.67
N VAL A 382 7.75 -20.42 7.51
CA VAL A 382 7.20 -20.74 6.18
C VAL A 382 6.08 -19.80 5.78
N VAL A 383 6.15 -19.33 4.53
CA VAL A 383 5.20 -18.40 3.90
C VAL A 383 4.82 -18.98 2.53
N GLY A 384 3.71 -18.51 1.97
CA GLY A 384 3.24 -18.94 0.66
C GLY A 384 2.40 -20.23 0.68
N GLY A 385 1.39 -20.25 -0.19
CA GLY A 385 0.37 -21.31 -0.21
C GLY A 385 0.89 -22.70 -0.55
N SER A 386 1.97 -22.80 -1.33
CA SER A 386 2.54 -24.08 -1.77
C SER A 386 3.32 -24.82 -0.68
N THR A 387 3.71 -24.13 0.40
CA THR A 387 4.30 -24.76 1.60
C THR A 387 3.32 -25.70 2.33
N ARG A 388 2.03 -25.67 1.96
CA ARG A 388 1.01 -26.57 2.52
C ARG A 388 1.02 -27.97 1.89
N ILE A 389 1.73 -28.16 0.77
CA ILE A 389 1.87 -29.49 0.13
C ILE A 389 2.67 -30.40 1.08
N PRO A 390 2.15 -31.58 1.48
CA PRO A 390 2.79 -32.43 2.48
C PRO A 390 4.22 -32.82 2.13
N ARG A 391 4.47 -33.17 0.88
CA ARG A 391 5.82 -33.54 0.43
C ARG A 391 6.81 -32.37 0.49
N VAL A 392 6.38 -31.13 0.21
CA VAL A 392 7.22 -29.94 0.38
C VAL A 392 7.65 -29.79 1.84
N GLN A 393 6.75 -30.02 2.81
CA GLN A 393 7.11 -29.96 4.23
C GLN A 393 8.09 -31.07 4.61
N GLN A 394 7.95 -32.29 4.04
CA GLN A 394 8.89 -33.39 4.26
C GLN A 394 10.30 -33.04 3.75
N GLU A 395 10.39 -32.49 2.54
CA GLU A 395 11.68 -32.06 1.96
C GLU A 395 12.31 -30.90 2.77
N LEU A 396 11.50 -29.99 3.28
CA LEU A 396 11.99 -28.92 4.18
C LEU A 396 12.51 -29.52 5.49
N HIS A 397 11.79 -30.45 6.12
CA HIS A 397 12.26 -31.11 7.34
C HIS A 397 13.54 -31.93 7.08
N ALA A 398 13.66 -32.60 5.93
CA ALA A 398 14.87 -33.30 5.55
C ALA A 398 16.08 -32.34 5.38
N ALA A 399 15.87 -31.20 4.77
CA ALA A 399 16.92 -30.20 4.54
C ALA A 399 17.35 -29.45 5.82
N LEU A 400 16.40 -29.20 6.72
CA LEU A 400 16.60 -28.37 7.94
C LEU A 400 16.98 -29.21 9.18
N GLY A 401 16.87 -30.53 9.08
CA GLY A 401 16.98 -31.47 10.20
C GLY A 401 15.63 -31.67 10.90
N SER A 402 15.29 -32.94 11.15
CA SER A 402 13.98 -33.37 11.65
C SER A 402 13.57 -32.81 13.02
N SER A 403 14.54 -32.30 13.80
CA SER A 403 14.30 -31.69 15.11
C SER A 403 13.91 -30.22 15.05
N ARG A 404 14.01 -29.57 13.88
CA ARG A 404 13.71 -28.13 13.72
C ARG A 404 12.26 -27.94 13.27
N GLU A 405 11.48 -27.24 14.08
CA GLU A 405 10.10 -26.93 13.76
C GLU A 405 9.97 -25.83 12.70
N LEU A 406 9.01 -26.02 11.79
CA LEU A 406 8.63 -24.97 10.83
C LEU A 406 7.67 -23.98 11.50
N GLY A 407 8.12 -22.75 11.69
CA GLY A 407 7.33 -21.69 12.31
C GLY A 407 6.13 -21.30 11.44
N LYS A 408 4.94 -21.33 12.02
CA LYS A 408 3.65 -20.94 11.41
C LYS A 408 3.01 -19.78 12.17
N SER A 409 3.81 -18.95 12.84
CA SER A 409 3.36 -17.89 13.75
C SER A 409 2.85 -16.62 13.06
N ILE A 410 2.91 -16.55 11.73
CA ILE A 410 2.35 -15.47 10.91
C ILE A 410 1.37 -16.04 9.89
N ASN A 411 0.44 -15.20 9.42
CA ASN A 411 -0.45 -15.60 8.35
C ASN A 411 0.32 -15.71 7.04
N ALA A 412 0.53 -16.94 6.56
CA ALA A 412 1.33 -17.23 5.37
C ALA A 412 0.82 -16.58 4.07
N ASP A 413 -0.44 -16.19 4.02
CA ASP A 413 -1.06 -15.57 2.83
C ASP A 413 -1.07 -14.02 2.91
N GLU A 414 -1.06 -13.42 4.11
CA GLU A 414 -1.30 -11.98 4.31
C GLU A 414 -0.11 -11.22 4.91
N ALA A 415 0.86 -11.92 5.51
CA ALA A 415 1.97 -11.28 6.20
C ALA A 415 2.75 -10.30 5.32
N ALA A 416 2.95 -10.61 4.05
CA ALA A 416 3.64 -9.73 3.12
C ALA A 416 2.84 -8.44 2.83
N ALA A 417 1.52 -8.57 2.61
CA ALA A 417 0.65 -7.41 2.42
C ALA A 417 0.62 -6.49 3.65
N LEU A 418 0.44 -7.05 4.84
CA LEU A 418 0.39 -6.29 6.08
C LEU A 418 1.74 -5.64 6.42
N GLY A 419 2.87 -6.33 6.20
CA GLY A 419 4.20 -5.76 6.36
C GLY A 419 4.47 -4.60 5.39
N ALA A 420 4.07 -4.76 4.14
CA ALA A 420 4.14 -3.69 3.14
C ALA A 420 3.22 -2.50 3.49
N ALA A 421 2.03 -2.74 4.07
CA ALA A 421 1.13 -1.69 4.55
C ALA A 421 1.74 -0.90 5.72
N TYR A 422 2.41 -1.60 6.65
CA TYR A 422 3.16 -0.94 7.71
C TYR A 422 4.25 -0.01 7.15
N GLN A 423 4.98 -0.48 6.13
CA GLN A 423 5.99 0.32 5.44
C GLN A 423 5.38 1.50 4.70
N ALA A 424 4.22 1.33 4.05
CA ALA A 424 3.49 2.41 3.40
C ALA A 424 3.08 3.50 4.40
N ALA A 425 2.55 3.12 5.55
CA ALA A 425 2.21 4.04 6.63
C ALA A 425 3.46 4.75 7.20
N TYR A 426 4.59 4.04 7.32
CA TYR A 426 5.86 4.62 7.77
C TYR A 426 6.40 5.68 6.79
N LEU A 427 6.32 5.43 5.49
CA LEU A 427 6.79 6.34 4.44
C LEU A 427 5.83 7.51 4.20
N SER A 428 4.57 7.36 4.54
CA SER A 428 3.57 8.43 4.42
C SER A 428 3.72 9.45 5.54
N LYS A 429 3.55 10.73 5.19
CA LYS A 429 3.56 11.83 6.17
C LYS A 429 2.31 11.89 7.05
N GLY A 430 1.26 11.15 6.68
CA GLY A 430 -0.05 11.17 7.34
C GLY A 430 -0.15 10.35 8.62
N PHE A 431 0.81 9.43 8.88
CA PHE A 431 0.74 8.49 10.00
C PHE A 431 1.91 8.63 10.96
N LYS A 432 1.64 8.50 12.26
CA LYS A 432 2.66 8.37 13.30
C LYS A 432 2.90 6.89 13.59
N VAL A 433 3.78 6.27 12.83
CA VAL A 433 4.14 4.85 12.98
C VAL A 433 5.43 4.74 13.81
N LYS A 434 5.52 3.72 14.67
CA LYS A 434 6.75 3.43 15.41
C LYS A 434 7.84 3.01 14.43
N VAL A 435 9.01 3.64 14.48
CA VAL A 435 10.10 3.36 13.56
C VAL A 435 10.57 1.90 13.65
N PHE A 436 10.72 1.25 12.51
CA PHE A 436 11.38 -0.02 12.32
C PHE A 436 12.27 0.10 11.08
N HIS A 437 13.57 0.01 11.24
CA HIS A 437 14.49 0.18 10.11
C HIS A 437 14.53 -1.09 9.25
N VAL A 438 14.34 -0.91 7.95
CA VAL A 438 14.42 -1.96 6.95
C VAL A 438 15.67 -1.75 6.11
N LYS A 439 16.53 -2.77 6.02
CA LYS A 439 17.72 -2.82 5.18
C LYS A 439 17.64 -4.02 4.26
N GLU A 440 17.28 -3.73 3.03
CA GLU A 440 17.28 -4.70 1.93
C GLU A 440 18.69 -4.97 1.42
N ALA A 441 18.89 -6.08 0.72
CA ALA A 441 20.17 -6.43 0.11
C ALA A 441 20.05 -6.51 -1.42
N SER A 442 21.03 -5.95 -2.12
CA SER A 442 21.16 -6.11 -3.57
C SER A 442 21.65 -7.52 -3.89
N LEU A 443 20.79 -8.29 -4.53
CA LEU A 443 21.13 -9.68 -4.90
C LEU A 443 22.22 -9.73 -5.99
N PHE A 444 22.17 -8.81 -6.92
CA PHE A 444 23.09 -8.76 -8.06
C PHE A 444 24.09 -7.61 -7.92
N PRO A 445 25.40 -7.89 -8.06
CA PRO A 445 26.40 -6.84 -8.02
C PRO A 445 26.29 -5.93 -9.24
N ILE A 446 26.59 -4.64 -9.05
CA ILE A 446 26.59 -3.62 -10.10
C ILE A 446 28.00 -3.05 -10.21
N GLN A 447 28.52 -2.93 -11.43
CA GLN A 447 29.83 -2.40 -11.75
C GLN A 447 29.76 -1.29 -12.80
N VAL A 448 30.85 -0.54 -12.89
CA VAL A 448 31.05 0.48 -13.93
C VAL A 448 32.26 0.08 -14.74
N ASP A 449 32.09 0.00 -16.04
CA ASP A 449 33.13 -0.31 -17.03
C ASP A 449 33.46 0.97 -17.81
N PHE A 450 34.74 1.31 -17.91
CA PHE A 450 35.19 2.48 -18.65
C PHE A 450 36.55 2.23 -19.27
N SER A 451 36.79 2.85 -20.42
CA SER A 451 38.04 2.73 -21.15
C SER A 451 39.08 3.70 -20.61
N ARG A 452 40.31 3.27 -20.49
CA ARG A 452 41.44 4.11 -20.11
C ARG A 452 42.61 3.89 -21.06
N ASP A 453 43.16 4.98 -21.58
CA ASP A 453 44.37 4.93 -22.34
C ASP A 453 45.59 4.72 -21.41
N VAL A 454 46.41 3.73 -21.77
CA VAL A 454 47.65 3.36 -21.09
C VAL A 454 48.75 3.49 -22.10
N ASP A 455 49.78 4.25 -21.78
CA ASP A 455 51.01 4.30 -22.53
C ASP A 455 52.03 3.40 -21.86
N THR A 456 52.41 2.31 -22.54
CA THR A 456 53.41 1.38 -22.08
C THR A 456 54.53 1.36 -23.11
N ASP A 457 55.67 1.92 -22.77
CA ASP A 457 56.86 1.97 -23.64
C ASP A 457 56.66 2.67 -24.99
N GLY A 458 55.84 3.73 -25.02
CA GLY A 458 55.53 4.50 -26.24
C GLY A 458 54.40 3.89 -27.09
N VAL A 459 53.81 2.76 -26.70
CA VAL A 459 52.67 2.15 -27.35
C VAL A 459 51.38 2.54 -26.61
N LYS A 460 50.56 3.35 -27.22
CA LYS A 460 49.23 3.70 -26.71
C LYS A 460 48.27 2.52 -26.88
N SER A 461 47.78 1.99 -25.77
CA SER A 461 46.73 0.97 -25.72
C SER A 461 45.57 1.41 -24.88
N THR A 462 44.35 1.01 -25.26
CA THR A 462 43.17 1.28 -24.47
C THR A 462 42.84 0.05 -23.63
N LYS A 463 42.77 0.24 -22.31
CA LYS A 463 42.40 -0.81 -21.34
C LYS A 463 41.03 -0.54 -20.77
N VAL A 464 40.15 -1.53 -20.79
CA VAL A 464 38.89 -1.51 -20.10
C VAL A 464 39.12 -1.74 -18.60
N VAL A 465 38.66 -0.80 -17.78
CA VAL A 465 38.75 -0.85 -16.33
C VAL A 465 37.33 -1.13 -15.80
N ARG A 466 37.24 -2.19 -14.99
CA ARG A 466 36.00 -2.58 -14.29
C ARG A 466 36.11 -2.20 -12.83
N ARG A 467 35.05 -1.53 -12.31
CA ARG A 467 34.99 -1.19 -10.89
C ARG A 467 33.63 -1.52 -10.33
N VAL A 468 33.60 -2.38 -9.31
CA VAL A 468 32.38 -2.73 -8.61
C VAL A 468 31.85 -1.51 -7.86
N LEU A 469 30.61 -1.15 -8.12
CA LEU A 469 29.90 -0.05 -7.47
C LEU A 469 29.12 -0.56 -6.26
N PHE A 470 28.31 -1.61 -6.43
CA PHE A 470 27.58 -2.29 -5.36
C PHE A 470 27.89 -3.79 -5.44
N ASN A 471 28.37 -4.36 -4.36
CA ASN A 471 28.64 -5.79 -4.26
C ASN A 471 27.34 -6.60 -4.08
N ARG A 472 27.42 -7.91 -4.30
CA ARG A 472 26.37 -8.84 -3.87
C ARG A 472 26.09 -8.68 -2.38
N ASN A 473 24.82 -8.73 -1.98
CA ASN A 473 24.32 -8.50 -0.61
C ASN A 473 24.64 -7.11 -0.03
N ASN A 474 25.00 -6.13 -0.87
CA ASN A 474 25.16 -4.77 -0.42
C ASN A 474 23.81 -4.21 0.06
N LEU A 475 23.77 -3.74 1.29
CA LEU A 475 22.53 -3.21 1.87
C LEU A 475 22.13 -1.89 1.20
N TYR A 476 20.83 -1.72 0.95
CA TYR A 476 20.29 -0.47 0.45
C TYR A 476 19.11 0.03 1.34
N PRO A 477 18.75 1.33 1.29
CA PRO A 477 19.28 2.37 0.39
C PRO A 477 20.74 2.73 0.72
N GLN A 478 21.53 3.00 -0.34
CA GLN A 478 22.94 3.39 -0.20
C GLN A 478 23.38 4.34 -1.32
N LYS A 479 24.27 5.28 -0.98
CA LYS A 479 24.93 6.18 -1.94
C LYS A 479 26.39 5.78 -2.11
N LYS A 480 26.87 5.80 -3.35
CA LYS A 480 28.28 5.56 -3.71
C LYS A 480 28.77 6.66 -4.64
N VAL A 481 30.04 7.00 -4.51
CA VAL A 481 30.67 7.99 -5.38
C VAL A 481 31.83 7.34 -6.13
N MET A 482 31.81 7.46 -7.46
CA MET A 482 32.92 7.06 -8.31
C MET A 482 33.69 8.29 -8.78
N THR A 483 35.02 8.20 -8.75
CA THR A 483 35.89 9.30 -9.19
C THR A 483 36.69 8.87 -10.42
N PHE A 484 36.62 9.68 -11.48
CA PHE A 484 37.38 9.54 -12.72
C PHE A 484 38.43 10.65 -12.74
N SER A 485 39.68 10.31 -12.35
CA SER A 485 40.71 11.33 -12.04
C SER A 485 41.55 11.77 -13.25
N ARG A 486 41.43 11.07 -14.39
CA ARG A 486 42.39 11.23 -15.51
C ARG A 486 41.73 11.63 -16.86
N TYR A 487 40.47 11.97 -16.83
CA TYR A 487 39.73 12.36 -18.02
C TYR A 487 39.78 13.88 -18.20
N THR A 488 40.27 14.28 -19.35
CA THR A 488 40.38 15.70 -19.75
C THR A 488 39.51 16.06 -20.94
N THR A 489 38.91 15.06 -21.55
CA THR A 489 37.97 15.14 -22.66
C THR A 489 36.69 14.39 -22.35
N ASP A 490 35.68 14.59 -23.18
CA ASP A 490 34.43 13.87 -23.12
C ASP A 490 34.67 12.37 -23.25
N PHE A 491 33.89 11.56 -22.50
CA PHE A 491 34.00 10.11 -22.52
C PHE A 491 32.71 9.42 -22.10
N ASP A 492 32.65 8.12 -22.41
CA ASP A 492 31.54 7.25 -22.07
C ASP A 492 31.98 6.25 -21.00
N PHE A 493 31.03 5.81 -20.18
CA PHE A 493 31.18 4.63 -19.35
C PHE A 493 29.88 3.82 -19.32
N ASP A 494 30.01 2.51 -19.12
CA ASP A 494 28.89 1.60 -19.04
C ASP A 494 28.63 1.17 -17.58
N VAL A 495 27.36 1.04 -17.22
CA VAL A 495 26.93 0.49 -15.95
C VAL A 495 26.33 -0.88 -16.23
N ASN A 496 26.94 -1.91 -15.66
CA ASN A 496 26.65 -3.31 -15.97
C ASN A 496 26.45 -4.10 -14.67
N TYR A 497 25.87 -5.29 -14.79
CA TYR A 497 25.96 -6.25 -13.71
C TYR A 497 27.39 -6.77 -13.59
N GLY A 498 27.80 -7.06 -12.34
CA GLY A 498 29.10 -7.62 -12.05
C GLY A 498 29.13 -9.14 -12.24
N ASP A 499 29.94 -9.82 -11.43
CA ASP A 499 30.08 -11.28 -11.50
C ASP A 499 28.79 -11.98 -11.04
N LEU A 500 28.16 -12.72 -11.95
CA LEU A 500 26.96 -13.54 -11.74
C LEU A 500 27.25 -15.06 -11.77
N SER A 501 28.50 -15.46 -11.67
CA SER A 501 28.93 -16.88 -11.71
C SER A 501 28.30 -17.75 -10.59
N PHE A 502 27.76 -17.13 -9.56
CA PHE A 502 27.03 -17.81 -8.49
C PHE A 502 25.63 -18.27 -8.89
N LEU A 503 25.10 -17.80 -10.03
CA LEU A 503 23.81 -18.24 -10.55
C LEU A 503 23.98 -19.55 -11.33
N PRO A 504 23.01 -20.48 -11.23
CA PRO A 504 22.90 -21.59 -12.13
C PRO A 504 22.83 -21.12 -13.60
N HIS A 505 23.34 -21.93 -14.53
CA HIS A 505 23.37 -21.58 -15.95
C HIS A 505 21.99 -21.27 -16.51
N GLU A 506 20.97 -21.97 -16.05
CA GLU A 506 19.56 -21.73 -16.43
C GLU A 506 19.08 -20.35 -15.96
N GLU A 507 19.34 -20.00 -14.72
CA GLU A 507 19.01 -18.68 -14.16
C GLU A 507 19.75 -17.55 -14.86
N LEU A 508 21.02 -17.76 -15.21
CA LEU A 508 21.79 -16.77 -15.95
C LEU A 508 21.23 -16.56 -17.36
N SER A 509 20.78 -17.61 -18.03
CA SER A 509 20.14 -17.51 -19.35
C SER A 509 18.80 -16.75 -19.30
N ASN A 510 18.06 -16.87 -18.20
CA ASN A 510 16.78 -16.23 -17.96
C ASN A 510 16.90 -14.79 -17.43
N PHE A 511 18.12 -14.37 -17.08
CA PHE A 511 18.38 -13.07 -16.44
C PHE A 511 18.05 -11.88 -17.35
N GLY A 512 18.35 -11.98 -18.64
CA GLY A 512 18.20 -10.93 -19.64
C GLY A 512 19.54 -10.19 -19.88
N SER A 513 19.48 -8.90 -20.17
CA SER A 513 20.68 -8.11 -20.45
C SER A 513 21.57 -7.93 -19.21
N LEU A 514 22.86 -8.16 -19.40
CA LEU A 514 23.87 -7.87 -18.36
C LEU A 514 24.28 -6.40 -18.34
N ASN A 515 23.96 -5.65 -19.37
CA ASN A 515 24.24 -4.21 -19.47
C ASN A 515 23.00 -3.45 -19.02
N ILE A 516 23.17 -2.52 -18.07
CA ILE A 516 22.06 -1.73 -17.50
C ILE A 516 21.90 -0.41 -18.27
N SER A 517 22.99 0.38 -18.31
CA SER A 517 22.96 1.69 -18.97
C SER A 517 24.31 2.14 -19.49
N LYS A 518 24.28 2.97 -20.51
CA LYS A 518 25.42 3.73 -21.02
C LYS A 518 25.29 5.19 -20.58
N VAL A 519 26.38 5.76 -20.09
CA VAL A 519 26.46 7.15 -19.64
C VAL A 519 27.49 7.87 -20.48
N SER A 520 27.07 8.91 -21.20
CA SER A 520 27.95 9.79 -21.98
C SER A 520 28.08 11.13 -21.25
N LEU A 521 29.32 11.53 -21.04
CA LEU A 521 29.67 12.81 -20.39
C LEU A 521 30.22 13.75 -21.44
N THR A 522 29.63 14.95 -21.55
CA THR A 522 30.06 16.00 -22.47
C THR A 522 30.30 17.32 -21.75
N GLY A 523 31.14 18.18 -22.33
CA GLY A 523 31.52 19.46 -21.70
C GLY A 523 32.65 19.35 -20.71
N VAL A 524 33.40 18.24 -20.70
CA VAL A 524 34.52 18.02 -19.76
C VAL A 524 35.68 18.95 -20.05
N ALA A 525 36.05 19.09 -21.32
CA ALA A 525 37.14 19.97 -21.76
C ALA A 525 36.81 21.45 -21.47
N GLU A 526 35.58 21.87 -21.68
CA GLU A 526 35.08 23.22 -21.42
C GLU A 526 35.13 23.57 -19.92
N ALA A 527 34.71 22.61 -19.05
CA ALA A 527 34.79 22.74 -17.59
C ALA A 527 36.24 22.95 -17.13
N ILE A 528 37.20 22.21 -17.71
CA ILE A 528 38.63 22.35 -17.39
C ILE A 528 39.13 23.71 -17.83
N GLN A 529 38.83 24.13 -19.08
CA GLN A 529 39.27 25.41 -19.61
C GLN A 529 38.73 26.59 -18.80
N LYS A 530 37.51 26.53 -18.31
CA LYS A 530 36.90 27.57 -17.47
C LYS A 530 37.64 27.79 -16.17
N HIS A 531 38.33 26.79 -15.63
CA HIS A 531 39.02 26.86 -14.36
C HIS A 531 40.55 26.70 -14.46
N ALA A 532 41.11 26.60 -15.69
CA ALA A 532 42.52 26.32 -15.94
C ALA A 532 43.49 27.24 -15.16
N ASP A 533 43.21 28.57 -15.15
CA ASP A 533 44.06 29.55 -14.50
C ASP A 533 43.80 29.78 -13.01
N SER A 534 42.69 29.22 -12.46
CA SER A 534 42.20 29.59 -11.14
C SER A 534 42.13 28.44 -10.11
N ALA A 535 42.14 27.21 -10.56
CA ALA A 535 41.97 26.05 -9.67
C ALA A 535 42.59 24.75 -10.23
N GLU A 536 43.04 23.89 -9.36
CA GLU A 536 43.67 22.61 -9.68
C GLU A 536 42.58 21.53 -9.94
N PRO A 537 42.60 20.80 -11.09
CA PRO A 537 41.63 19.78 -11.39
C PRO A 537 41.79 18.53 -10.50
N LYS A 538 40.71 18.02 -9.89
CA LYS A 538 40.66 16.83 -9.07
C LYS A 538 39.97 15.63 -9.74
N GLY A 539 39.33 15.87 -10.88
CA GLY A 539 38.62 14.86 -11.65
C GLY A 539 37.10 14.89 -11.46
N ILE A 540 36.43 14.02 -12.19
CA ILE A 540 34.98 13.94 -12.25
C ILE A 540 34.48 13.02 -11.15
N LYS A 541 33.46 13.46 -10.41
CA LYS A 541 32.72 12.62 -9.46
C LYS A 541 31.32 12.34 -9.95
N ALA A 542 30.98 11.05 -10.11
CA ALA A 542 29.67 10.55 -10.38
C ALA A 542 29.04 9.98 -9.09
N HIS A 543 27.88 10.52 -8.71
CA HIS A 543 27.15 10.11 -7.50
C HIS A 543 26.05 9.14 -7.88
N PHE A 544 26.18 7.91 -7.44
CA PHE A 544 25.21 6.82 -7.63
C PHE A 544 24.42 6.59 -6.35
N ARG A 545 23.16 6.25 -6.51
CA ARG A 545 22.28 5.87 -5.41
C ARG A 545 21.51 4.62 -5.79
N LEU A 546 21.55 3.64 -4.92
CA LEU A 546 20.59 2.55 -4.90
C LEU A 546 19.52 2.96 -3.88
N ASP A 547 18.30 3.20 -4.36
CA ASP A 547 17.22 3.74 -3.54
C ASP A 547 16.51 2.68 -2.68
N GLU A 548 15.46 3.06 -1.98
CA GLU A 548 14.65 2.20 -1.11
C GLU A 548 13.95 1.07 -1.88
N SER A 549 13.74 1.23 -3.18
CA SER A 549 13.16 0.24 -4.09
C SER A 549 14.20 -0.67 -4.75
N GLY A 550 15.49 -0.48 -4.44
CA GLY A 550 16.60 -1.17 -5.09
C GLY A 550 16.83 -0.71 -6.53
N LEU A 551 16.30 0.46 -6.92
CA LEU A 551 16.52 1.07 -8.23
C LEU A 551 17.80 1.91 -8.23
N LEU A 552 18.59 1.73 -9.29
CA LEU A 552 19.84 2.45 -9.49
C LEU A 552 19.58 3.81 -10.12
N HIS A 553 20.11 4.86 -9.48
CA HIS A 553 20.08 6.23 -9.98
C HIS A 553 21.46 6.82 -10.09
N LEU A 554 21.70 7.64 -11.11
CA LEU A 554 22.83 8.53 -11.24
C LEU A 554 22.35 9.94 -10.83
N ASP A 555 22.53 10.31 -9.56
CA ASP A 555 21.99 11.53 -8.98
C ASP A 555 22.65 12.81 -9.55
N SER A 556 23.97 12.77 -9.77
CA SER A 556 24.71 13.91 -10.34
C SER A 556 26.11 13.53 -10.78
N VAL A 557 26.63 14.25 -11.76
CA VAL A 557 28.04 14.20 -12.17
C VAL A 557 28.61 15.60 -12.16
N SER A 558 29.78 15.78 -11.57
CA SER A 558 30.45 17.07 -11.52
C SER A 558 31.96 16.95 -11.59
N TYR A 559 32.61 17.89 -12.30
CA TYR A 559 34.05 18.05 -12.26
C TYR A 559 34.44 18.87 -11.02
N LEU A 560 35.42 18.40 -10.27
CA LEU A 560 35.89 19.07 -9.06
C LEU A 560 37.21 19.79 -9.32
N PHE A 561 37.30 21.01 -8.78
CA PHE A 561 38.49 21.85 -8.82
C PHE A 561 38.80 22.36 -7.42
N ASP A 562 40.09 22.33 -7.03
CA ASP A 562 40.52 22.90 -5.76
C ASP A 562 41.15 24.29 -6.00
N LYS A 563 40.44 25.32 -5.52
CA LYS A 563 40.93 26.70 -5.57
C LYS A 563 41.58 27.09 -4.24
N LYS A 564 42.85 27.52 -4.31
CA LYS A 564 43.55 28.04 -3.16
C LYS A 564 43.20 29.50 -2.97
N ILE A 565 42.44 29.85 -1.95
CA ILE A 565 42.07 31.25 -1.63
C ILE A 565 42.91 31.74 -0.46
N PRO A 566 43.62 32.89 -0.59
CA PRO A 566 44.33 33.48 0.53
C PRO A 566 43.37 33.81 1.68
N ILE A 567 43.76 33.51 2.92
CA ILE A 567 42.95 33.85 4.09
C ILE A 567 43.25 35.34 4.42
N PRO A 568 42.29 36.24 4.31
CA PRO A 568 42.51 37.66 4.67
C PRO A 568 42.79 37.77 6.18
N GLY A 569 43.89 38.38 6.56
CA GLY A 569 44.19 38.67 7.96
C GLY A 569 44.98 37.60 8.73
N ALA A 570 45.47 36.52 8.09
CA ALA A 570 46.37 35.60 8.77
C ALA A 570 47.76 36.21 8.97
N PRO A 571 48.36 36.19 10.20
CA PRO A 571 49.68 36.71 10.44
C PRO A 571 50.72 35.95 9.63
N LYS A 572 51.62 36.69 8.97
CA LYS A 572 52.75 36.15 8.22
C LYS A 572 53.70 35.43 9.19
N GLN A 573 53.86 34.12 9.09
CA GLN A 573 54.86 33.39 9.86
C GLN A 573 56.19 33.46 9.16
N LYS A 574 57.18 34.08 9.81
CA LYS A 574 58.58 34.00 9.40
C LYS A 574 59.08 32.56 9.69
N VAL A 575 59.58 31.88 8.70
CA VAL A 575 60.27 30.59 8.87
C VAL A 575 61.63 30.86 9.41
N ILE A 576 61.87 30.58 10.69
CA ILE A 576 63.22 30.54 11.28
C ILE A 576 63.82 29.23 10.84
N LYS A 577 64.88 29.28 10.01
CA LYS A 577 65.71 28.13 9.69
C LYS A 577 66.38 27.66 10.99
N LYS A 578 66.06 26.44 11.46
CA LYS A 578 66.84 25.74 12.43
C LYS A 578 67.95 24.98 11.67
N ASP A 579 69.19 25.22 12.07
CA ASP A 579 70.35 24.50 11.56
C ASP A 579 70.27 23.02 11.90
N PRO A 580 70.80 22.13 11.01
CA PRO A 580 70.71 20.70 11.22
C PRO A 580 71.60 20.25 12.38
N PRO A 581 71.15 19.30 13.21
CA PRO A 581 71.99 18.76 14.28
C PRO A 581 73.07 17.84 13.69
N PRO A 582 74.32 17.78 14.34
CA PRO A 582 75.38 16.94 13.82
C PRO A 582 75.14 15.45 13.91
N ALA A 583 75.70 14.72 12.95
CA ALA A 583 75.54 13.30 12.77
C ALA A 583 76.02 12.47 13.99
N PRO A 584 75.31 11.46 14.45
CA PRO A 584 75.78 10.51 15.45
C PRO A 584 76.61 9.41 14.83
N LYS A 585 77.67 9.06 15.51
CA LYS A 585 78.58 7.92 15.27
C LYS A 585 77.88 6.60 15.62
N PRO A 586 78.29 5.47 15.00
CA PRO A 586 77.60 4.19 15.20
C PRO A 586 77.97 3.58 16.56
N ALA A 587 77.03 2.99 17.25
CA ALA A 587 77.29 2.07 18.38
C ALA A 587 76.31 0.91 18.32
N GLU A 588 76.82 -0.19 18.75
CA GLU A 588 76.35 -1.57 18.63
C GLU A 588 75.06 -1.89 19.32
N ALA A 589 74.49 -2.99 18.86
CA ALA A 589 73.25 -3.61 19.27
C ALA A 589 73.28 -4.16 20.72
N THR A 590 72.19 -3.93 21.44
CA THR A 590 71.70 -4.86 22.46
C THR A 590 70.21 -4.74 22.61
N PHE A 591 69.56 -5.89 22.60
CA PHE A 591 68.13 -6.09 22.78
C PHE A 591 67.68 -5.75 24.20
N GLU A 592 66.60 -5.06 24.35
CA GLU A 592 65.55 -5.36 25.38
C GLU A 592 64.24 -4.62 25.14
N LYS A 593 63.20 -5.34 25.43
CA LYS A 593 61.76 -4.94 25.28
C LYS A 593 61.33 -3.88 26.30
N THR A 594 60.53 -2.93 25.92
CA THR A 594 59.31 -2.59 26.68
C THR A 594 58.39 -1.75 25.82
N VAL A 595 57.13 -2.09 25.88
CA VAL A 595 55.99 -1.49 25.22
C VAL A 595 55.51 -0.34 26.08
N GLU A 596 55.27 0.84 25.50
CA GLU A 596 54.31 1.79 25.99
C GLU A 596 53.67 2.54 24.83
N GLU A 597 52.38 2.39 24.78
CA GLU A 597 51.43 2.94 23.81
C GLU A 597 51.10 4.40 24.19
N VAL A 598 51.39 5.37 23.32
CA VAL A 598 50.94 6.75 23.48
C VAL A 598 49.98 7.09 22.34
N VAL A 599 48.71 7.18 22.69
CA VAL A 599 47.63 7.66 21.86
C VAL A 599 47.70 9.19 21.71
N PRO A 600 47.69 9.80 20.52
CA PRO A 600 47.61 11.24 20.36
C PRO A 600 46.15 11.72 20.54
N PRO A 601 45.93 12.88 21.14
CA PRO A 601 44.61 13.41 21.40
C PRO A 601 43.93 13.92 20.12
N ALA A 602 42.64 13.60 19.98
CA ALA A 602 41.79 14.08 18.91
C ALA A 602 41.56 15.61 19.01
N GLU A 603 41.71 16.29 17.89
CA GLU A 603 41.34 17.71 17.76
C GLU A 603 39.82 17.89 17.81
N GLU A 604 39.34 18.59 18.84
CA GLU A 604 37.96 19.05 18.94
C GLU A 604 37.65 20.10 17.86
N SER A 605 36.58 19.87 17.10
CA SER A 605 36.10 20.82 16.12
C SER A 605 35.45 22.06 16.79
N THR A 606 35.63 23.22 16.19
CA THR A 606 35.15 24.52 16.65
C THR A 606 33.64 24.64 16.89
N LEU A 607 32.85 23.65 16.53
CA LEU A 607 31.41 23.61 16.78
C LEU A 607 31.03 23.16 18.20
N SER A 608 31.92 22.43 18.90
CA SER A 608 31.65 22.01 20.29
C SER A 608 31.87 23.13 21.29
N ARG A 609 32.64 24.19 20.94
CA ARG A 609 32.87 25.38 21.81
C ARG A 609 31.70 26.39 21.78
N LEU A 610 30.88 26.43 20.70
CA LEU A 610 29.69 27.30 20.68
C LEU A 610 28.52 26.71 21.49
N GLY A 611 28.42 25.40 21.60
CA GLY A 611 27.36 24.72 22.36
C GLY A 611 27.49 24.88 23.87
N SER A 612 28.73 24.98 24.38
CA SER A 612 28.99 25.08 25.83
C SER A 612 28.79 26.51 26.36
N THR A 613 28.82 27.52 25.49
CA THR A 613 28.64 28.94 25.89
C THR A 613 27.18 29.37 25.90
N LEU A 614 26.32 28.73 25.06
CA LEU A 614 24.87 28.95 25.06
C LEU A 614 24.12 28.20 26.14
N GLY A 615 24.65 27.07 26.62
CA GLY A 615 24.06 26.28 27.72
C GLY A 615 24.19 26.93 29.10
N LYS A 616 25.12 27.89 29.29
CA LYS A 616 25.33 28.60 30.58
C LYS A 616 24.47 29.84 30.76
N LEU A 617 23.73 30.28 29.75
CA LEU A 617 22.89 31.49 29.77
C LEU A 617 21.41 31.21 30.12
N PHE A 618 21.00 29.94 30.20
CA PHE A 618 19.59 29.59 30.42
C PHE A 618 19.29 28.58 31.55
N SER A 619 20.22 28.39 32.52
CA SER A 619 19.91 27.64 33.72
C SER A 619 20.03 28.51 34.96
N GLY A 620 18.94 29.12 35.40
CA GLY A 620 18.77 29.69 36.73
C GLY A 620 18.21 28.64 37.69
N SER A 621 18.98 28.51 38.74
CA SER A 621 18.71 28.02 40.09
C SER A 621 17.42 27.26 40.45
N SER A 622 17.55 26.10 41.09
CA SER A 622 17.16 25.89 42.51
C SER A 622 17.71 24.55 43.03
N ASP A 623 18.24 24.65 44.21
CA ASP A 623 18.76 23.68 45.21
C ASP A 623 17.79 22.51 45.44
N GLU A 624 18.22 21.36 45.91
CA GLU A 624 18.86 20.87 47.10
C GLU A 624 18.89 19.34 47.14
N SER A 625 20.01 18.87 47.62
CA SER A 625 20.29 17.78 48.62
C SER A 625 19.82 16.34 48.36
N ALA A 626 20.70 15.45 48.44
CA ALA A 626 21.25 14.55 49.41
C ALA A 626 21.44 13.10 48.97
N LYS A 627 22.67 12.70 49.07
CA LYS A 627 23.25 11.57 49.85
C LYS A 627 22.91 10.13 49.43
N GLU A 628 24.03 9.46 49.11
CA GLU A 628 24.73 8.31 49.76
C GLU A 628 24.15 6.95 49.36
N GLU A 629 24.92 6.07 49.08
CA GLU A 629 26.06 5.15 49.32
C GLU A 629 25.80 3.91 48.51
N GLY A 630 26.69 3.24 47.93
CA GLY A 630 27.81 2.46 48.33
C GLY A 630 27.86 1.18 47.55
N GLY A 631 29.05 0.84 47.11
CA GLY A 631 29.65 -0.44 47.40
C GLY A 631 29.76 -1.47 46.29
N GLN A 632 31.04 -1.58 45.82
CA GLN A 632 31.81 -2.83 45.63
C GLN A 632 31.49 -3.76 44.42
N GLU A 633 32.43 -3.69 43.46
CA GLU A 633 33.44 -4.73 43.11
C GLU A 633 33.00 -6.21 43.16
N VAL A 634 33.27 -6.89 42.06
CA VAL A 634 34.19 -8.06 41.93
C VAL A 634 34.26 -8.48 40.43
N ASP A 635 35.34 -8.25 39.81
CA ASP A 635 36.40 -9.04 39.16
C ASP A 635 36.05 -10.31 38.33
N ASN A 636 36.74 -10.35 37.19
CA ASN A 636 37.43 -11.46 36.53
C ASN A 636 36.73 -12.26 35.40
N SER A 637 37.22 -12.19 34.29
CA SER A 637 38.19 -12.98 33.53
C SER A 637 37.76 -13.35 32.12
N THR A 638 38.66 -12.94 31.20
CA THR A 638 39.22 -13.64 30.05
C THR A 638 38.41 -14.58 29.20
N ALA A 639 38.27 -14.25 27.92
CA ALA A 639 38.64 -15.15 26.82
C ALA A 639 38.84 -14.42 25.50
N GLN A 640 39.91 -14.75 24.85
CA GLN A 640 40.44 -14.29 23.58
C GLN A 640 39.57 -14.71 22.40
N ALA A 641 39.37 -13.82 21.43
CA ALA A 641 38.98 -14.19 20.08
C ALA A 641 39.96 -13.63 19.06
N HIS A 642 40.44 -14.52 18.22
CA HIS A 642 41.37 -14.25 17.13
C HIS A 642 40.65 -13.45 16.00
N GLU A 643 41.18 -12.31 15.66
CA GLU A 643 40.95 -11.65 14.38
C GLU A 643 41.98 -12.08 13.36
N ASN A 644 41.54 -12.56 12.21
CA ASN A 644 42.33 -12.69 11.01
C ASN A 644 41.92 -11.61 10.03
N THR A 645 42.70 -10.55 9.97
CA THR A 645 42.65 -9.54 8.92
C THR A 645 43.76 -9.82 7.90
N THR A 646 43.36 -10.17 6.70
CA THR A 646 44.25 -10.17 5.52
C THR A 646 44.28 -8.77 4.93
N ALA A 647 45.32 -8.05 5.13
CA ALA A 647 45.67 -6.81 4.45
C ALA A 647 46.36 -7.09 3.13
N SER A 648 45.84 -6.58 2.04
CA SER A 648 46.53 -6.51 0.76
C SER A 648 47.41 -5.27 0.72
N HIS A 649 48.71 -5.48 0.61
CA HIS A 649 49.73 -4.45 0.33
C HIS A 649 49.61 -3.90 -1.08
N ASP A 650 49.48 -2.59 -1.21
CA ASP A 650 49.91 -1.87 -2.41
C ASP A 650 51.23 -1.18 -2.10
N SER A 651 52.27 -1.65 -2.77
CA SER A 651 53.61 -1.09 -2.73
C SER A 651 53.74 0.10 -3.66
N GLU A 652 54.01 1.27 -3.10
CA GLU A 652 54.47 2.42 -3.87
C GLU A 652 55.94 2.27 -4.21
N ASN A 653 56.21 2.23 -5.50
CA ASN A 653 57.56 2.34 -6.03
C ASN A 653 57.96 3.81 -6.17
N ARG A 654 58.92 4.21 -5.38
CA ARG A 654 59.61 5.49 -5.46
C ARG A 654 60.79 5.32 -6.41
N THR A 655 60.80 6.03 -7.53
CA THR A 655 62.02 6.18 -8.35
C THR A 655 62.57 7.58 -8.17
N GLN A 656 63.82 7.62 -7.76
CA GLN A 656 64.73 8.78 -7.70
C GLN A 656 65.11 9.22 -9.12
N ALA A 657 65.14 10.50 -9.37
CA ALA A 657 65.96 11.08 -10.46
C ALA A 657 66.76 12.29 -9.93
N GLU A 658 68.01 12.21 -10.28
CA GLU A 658 69.12 13.02 -9.82
C GLU A 658 69.08 14.48 -10.23
N GLN A 659 69.77 15.22 -9.43
CA GLN A 659 70.17 16.62 -9.51
C GLN A 659 70.83 17.05 -10.82
N ARG A 660 70.62 18.34 -11.20
CA ARG A 660 71.71 19.25 -11.56
C ARG A 660 71.35 20.67 -11.19
N SER A 661 72.25 21.28 -10.45
CA SER A 661 72.34 22.63 -10.01
C SER A 661 72.53 23.62 -11.16
N LEU A 662 72.00 24.83 -10.99
CA LEU A 662 72.71 26.08 -11.33
C LEU A 662 72.02 27.25 -10.58
N ASP A 663 72.90 28.09 -10.12
CA ASP A 663 72.67 29.30 -9.29
C ASP A 663 71.68 30.32 -9.88
N GLY A 664 71.04 31.09 -9.00
CA GLY A 664 70.44 32.35 -9.29
C GLY A 664 69.35 32.77 -8.34
N ASP A 665 69.68 33.75 -7.49
CA ASP A 665 68.83 34.70 -6.80
C ASP A 665 67.82 34.28 -5.73
N ALA A 666 68.14 34.69 -4.53
CA ALA A 666 67.29 34.63 -3.35
C ALA A 666 66.09 35.60 -3.46
N ALA A 667 64.91 35.02 -3.84
CA ALA A 667 63.63 35.63 -3.56
C ALA A 667 62.98 34.95 -2.36
N SER A 668 62.75 35.74 -1.31
CA SER A 668 62.08 35.27 -0.10
C SER A 668 60.65 34.78 -0.40
N ASN A 669 60.41 33.50 -0.41
CA ASN A 669 59.13 32.90 -0.60
C ASN A 669 58.30 33.02 0.70
N GLU A 670 57.46 34.06 0.79
CA GLU A 670 56.42 34.22 1.84
C GLU A 670 55.27 33.26 1.56
N THR A 671 55.14 32.19 2.31
CA THR A 671 53.99 31.30 2.20
C THR A 671 52.76 31.90 2.90
N VAL A 672 51.83 32.39 2.12
CA VAL A 672 50.50 32.86 2.57
C VAL A 672 49.69 31.63 2.94
N LYS A 673 49.11 31.58 4.15
CA LYS A 673 48.15 30.52 4.52
C LYS A 673 46.93 30.62 3.57
N THR A 674 46.71 29.54 2.80
CA THR A 674 45.61 29.43 1.86
C THR A 674 44.58 28.43 2.35
N LYS A 675 43.30 28.75 2.20
CA LYS A 675 42.19 27.83 2.38
C LYS A 675 41.88 27.23 1.04
N VAL A 676 41.82 25.89 0.97
CA VAL A 676 41.39 25.19 -0.24
C VAL A 676 39.87 25.17 -0.25
N VAL A 677 39.25 25.65 -1.32
CA VAL A 677 37.80 25.61 -1.56
C VAL A 677 37.58 24.76 -2.80
N THR A 678 36.80 23.67 -2.64
CA THR A 678 36.43 22.83 -3.76
C THR A 678 35.26 23.41 -4.55
N ILE A 679 35.49 23.71 -5.82
CA ILE A 679 34.47 24.15 -6.78
C ILE A 679 33.93 22.91 -7.47
N LYS A 680 32.58 22.86 -7.65
CA LYS A 680 31.88 21.81 -8.40
C LYS A 680 31.33 22.41 -9.69
N GLU A 681 31.84 21.98 -10.80
CA GLU A 681 31.32 22.37 -12.12
C GLU A 681 30.46 21.21 -12.65
N PRO A 682 29.15 21.43 -12.99
CA PRO A 682 28.33 20.40 -13.55
C PRO A 682 28.82 20.01 -14.95
N VAL A 683 28.75 18.72 -15.26
CA VAL A 683 29.05 18.15 -16.59
C VAL A 683 27.74 17.67 -17.17
N THR A 684 27.57 17.87 -18.49
CA THR A 684 26.37 17.39 -19.18
C THR A 684 26.37 15.85 -19.24
N VAL A 685 25.28 15.25 -18.79
CA VAL A 685 25.11 13.80 -18.66
C VAL A 685 23.99 13.33 -19.57
N ARG A 686 24.28 12.38 -20.45
CA ARG A 686 23.29 11.62 -21.20
C ARG A 686 23.31 10.17 -20.74
N LEU A 687 22.27 9.76 -20.03
CA LEU A 687 22.07 8.36 -19.62
C LEU A 687 21.14 7.70 -20.63
N THR A 688 21.56 6.55 -21.16
CA THR A 688 20.76 5.69 -22.05
C THR A 688 20.65 4.31 -21.43
N LEU A 689 19.43 3.86 -21.17
CA LEU A 689 19.20 2.49 -20.74
C LEU A 689 19.41 1.51 -21.87
N VAL A 690 20.10 0.41 -21.61
CA VAL A 690 20.51 -0.60 -22.60
C VAL A 690 19.86 -1.95 -22.34
N ASP A 691 19.54 -2.24 -21.07
CA ASP A 691 18.88 -3.49 -20.68
C ASP A 691 17.47 -3.62 -21.22
N ARG A 692 16.75 -2.50 -21.33
CA ARG A 692 15.46 -2.36 -21.95
C ARG A 692 15.23 -0.90 -22.33
N MET A 693 14.75 -0.67 -23.54
CA MET A 693 14.35 0.67 -23.94
C MET A 693 13.10 1.07 -23.16
N GLU A 694 13.20 2.15 -22.41
CA GLU A 694 12.03 2.73 -21.73
C GLU A 694 11.13 3.44 -22.73
N ILE A 695 9.83 3.37 -22.47
CA ILE A 695 8.86 4.17 -23.21
C ILE A 695 9.11 5.66 -22.91
N ASN A 696 9.11 6.46 -23.95
CA ASN A 696 9.24 7.91 -23.82
C ASN A 696 7.93 8.53 -23.27
N ALA A 697 7.96 9.84 -22.99
CA ALA A 697 6.81 10.55 -22.44
C ALA A 697 5.57 10.50 -23.37
N GLU A 698 5.77 10.49 -24.67
CA GLU A 698 4.70 10.41 -25.68
C GLU A 698 4.04 9.02 -25.67
N GLN A 699 4.83 7.95 -25.67
CA GLN A 699 4.34 6.57 -25.58
C GLN A 699 3.62 6.32 -24.25
N LEU A 700 4.14 6.87 -23.15
CA LEU A 700 3.46 6.81 -21.85
C LEU A 700 2.09 7.50 -21.92
N ALA A 701 2.02 8.67 -22.55
CA ALA A 701 0.76 9.38 -22.73
C ALA A 701 -0.23 8.62 -23.61
N GLU A 702 0.26 7.94 -24.69
CA GLU A 702 -0.56 7.03 -25.50
C GLU A 702 -1.15 5.88 -24.67
N SER A 703 -0.32 5.20 -23.86
CA SER A 703 -0.78 4.12 -22.97
C SER A 703 -1.78 4.63 -21.94
N VAL A 704 -1.51 5.76 -21.28
CA VAL A 704 -2.44 6.36 -20.31
C VAL A 704 -3.77 6.71 -20.97
N LYS A 705 -3.76 7.28 -22.16
CA LYS A 705 -4.97 7.58 -22.93
C LYS A 705 -5.75 6.31 -23.25
N LYS A 706 -5.09 5.28 -23.78
CA LYS A 706 -5.68 3.97 -24.10
C LYS A 706 -6.37 3.35 -22.89
N LEU A 707 -5.70 3.35 -21.71
CA LEU A 707 -6.28 2.82 -20.48
C LEU A 707 -7.45 3.68 -19.98
N SER A 708 -7.36 5.00 -20.09
CA SER A 708 -8.44 5.93 -19.75
C SER A 708 -9.66 5.76 -20.65
N ASP A 709 -9.46 5.51 -21.95
CA ASP A 709 -10.55 5.28 -22.89
C ASP A 709 -11.29 3.96 -22.58
N LEU A 710 -10.56 2.90 -22.19
CA LEU A 710 -11.16 1.66 -21.71
C LEU A 710 -11.94 1.87 -20.39
N ASP A 711 -11.37 2.60 -19.45
CA ASP A 711 -12.01 2.94 -18.18
C ASP A 711 -13.31 3.74 -18.37
N SER A 712 -13.30 4.64 -19.34
CA SER A 712 -14.48 5.44 -19.72
C SER A 712 -15.58 4.58 -20.33
N LYS A 713 -15.22 3.58 -21.15
CA LYS A 713 -16.18 2.63 -21.73
C LYS A 713 -16.83 1.76 -20.65
N ASP A 714 -16.02 1.20 -19.72
CA ASP A 714 -16.54 0.38 -18.63
C ASP A 714 -17.50 1.18 -17.74
N LYS A 715 -17.13 2.44 -17.38
CA LYS A 715 -17.99 3.33 -16.60
C LYS A 715 -19.30 3.70 -17.33
N ALA A 716 -19.22 3.93 -18.64
CA ALA A 716 -20.40 4.23 -19.43
C ALA A 716 -21.37 3.04 -19.49
N LYS A 717 -20.83 1.82 -19.66
CA LYS A 717 -21.63 0.59 -19.66
C LYS A 717 -22.24 0.34 -18.27
N LEU A 718 -21.44 0.43 -17.21
CA LEU A 718 -21.95 0.29 -15.83
C LEU A 718 -23.09 1.29 -15.53
N ALA A 719 -22.90 2.54 -15.94
CA ALA A 719 -23.94 3.57 -15.78
C ALA A 719 -25.21 3.26 -16.58
N ARG A 720 -25.07 2.65 -17.77
CA ARG A 720 -26.18 2.19 -18.59
C ARG A 720 -26.94 1.06 -17.89
N ASP A 721 -26.19 0.04 -17.41
CA ASP A 721 -26.78 -1.12 -16.76
C ASP A 721 -27.49 -0.76 -15.46
N HIS A 722 -26.91 0.15 -14.67
CA HIS A 722 -27.60 0.73 -13.50
C HIS A 722 -28.89 1.47 -13.87
N ALA A 723 -28.88 2.25 -14.96
CA ALA A 723 -30.08 2.96 -15.39
C ALA A 723 -31.15 1.99 -15.93
N ARG A 724 -30.76 0.92 -16.62
CA ARG A 724 -31.65 -0.16 -17.05
C ARG A 724 -32.29 -0.86 -15.86
N ASN A 725 -31.46 -1.32 -14.90
CA ASN A 725 -31.93 -2.03 -13.71
C ASN A 725 -32.86 -1.14 -12.87
N ALA A 726 -32.54 0.17 -12.74
CA ALA A 726 -33.39 1.10 -12.02
C ALA A 726 -34.78 1.26 -12.69
N LEU A 727 -34.82 1.29 -14.02
CA LEU A 727 -36.07 1.31 -14.75
C LEU A 727 -36.85 0.00 -14.58
N GLU A 728 -36.17 -1.14 -14.71
CA GLU A 728 -36.73 -2.48 -14.55
C GLU A 728 -37.36 -2.67 -13.15
N SER A 729 -36.58 -2.37 -12.10
CA SER A 729 -37.07 -2.41 -10.72
C SER A 729 -38.30 -1.50 -10.52
N PHE A 730 -38.24 -0.26 -11.03
CA PHE A 730 -39.36 0.68 -10.94
C PHE A 730 -40.62 0.15 -11.63
N LEU A 731 -40.48 -0.45 -12.83
CA LEU A 731 -41.61 -1.02 -13.58
C LEU A 731 -42.29 -2.16 -12.80
N HIS A 732 -41.50 -3.09 -12.27
CA HIS A 732 -41.99 -4.23 -11.48
C HIS A 732 -42.63 -3.77 -10.19
N GLU A 733 -41.91 -2.99 -9.37
CA GLU A 733 -42.45 -2.49 -8.09
C GLU A 733 -43.74 -1.66 -8.26
N THR A 734 -43.77 -0.80 -9.29
CA THR A 734 -44.93 0.07 -9.52
C THR A 734 -46.11 -0.75 -10.03
N LYS A 735 -45.85 -1.74 -10.88
CA LYS A 735 -46.93 -2.63 -11.36
C LYS A 735 -47.58 -3.40 -10.21
N ASP A 736 -46.77 -3.94 -9.29
CA ASP A 736 -47.26 -4.65 -8.10
C ASP A 736 -48.07 -3.75 -7.20
N LYS A 737 -47.61 -2.48 -7.00
CA LYS A 737 -48.35 -1.47 -6.23
C LYS A 737 -49.73 -1.16 -6.80
N MET A 738 -49.91 -1.16 -8.14
CA MET A 738 -51.21 -0.88 -8.77
C MET A 738 -52.29 -1.91 -8.44
N TYR A 739 -51.91 -3.11 -8.00
CA TYR A 739 -52.84 -4.18 -7.59
C TYR A 739 -53.02 -4.24 -6.06
N SER A 740 -52.38 -3.35 -5.30
CA SER A 740 -52.56 -3.35 -3.85
C SER A 740 -53.81 -2.51 -3.46
N GLU A 741 -54.55 -2.95 -2.45
CA GLU A 741 -55.78 -2.33 -1.94
C GLU A 741 -55.58 -0.83 -1.59
N GLU A 742 -54.45 -0.45 -1.10
CA GLU A 742 -54.06 0.92 -0.72
C GLU A 742 -54.05 1.85 -1.93
N TYR A 743 -53.43 1.42 -3.05
CA TYR A 743 -53.34 2.18 -4.29
C TYR A 743 -54.68 2.14 -5.07
N GLU A 744 -55.40 1.05 -4.96
CA GLU A 744 -56.72 0.92 -5.55
C GLU A 744 -57.71 1.94 -4.97
N LYS A 745 -57.73 2.08 -3.64
CA LYS A 745 -58.61 3.06 -2.94
C LYS A 745 -58.25 4.52 -3.22
N ALA A 746 -56.93 4.77 -3.44
CA ALA A 746 -56.39 6.11 -3.67
C ALA A 746 -56.42 6.55 -5.15
N SER A 747 -56.92 5.72 -6.07
CA SER A 747 -56.92 6.00 -7.50
C SER A 747 -58.32 5.75 -8.10
N THR A 748 -58.61 6.41 -9.23
CA THR A 748 -59.73 6.00 -10.06
C THR A 748 -59.32 4.85 -10.96
N GLU A 749 -60.30 4.01 -11.38
CA GLU A 749 -60.06 2.94 -12.31
C GLU A 749 -59.41 3.41 -13.63
N VAL A 750 -59.85 4.57 -14.14
CA VAL A 750 -59.32 5.17 -15.36
C VAL A 750 -57.86 5.59 -15.18
N GLU A 751 -57.53 6.21 -14.05
CA GLU A 751 -56.16 6.62 -13.71
C GLU A 751 -55.25 5.38 -13.60
N ARG A 752 -55.70 4.34 -12.88
CA ARG A 752 -54.98 3.10 -12.68
C ARG A 752 -54.69 2.36 -13.99
N GLN A 753 -55.72 2.22 -14.83
CA GLN A 753 -55.58 1.55 -16.15
C GLN A 753 -54.63 2.34 -17.07
N ASN A 754 -54.64 3.67 -17.06
CA ASN A 754 -53.68 4.48 -17.81
C ASN A 754 -52.24 4.28 -17.32
N ILE A 755 -52.06 4.23 -16.00
CA ILE A 755 -50.73 3.94 -15.42
C ILE A 755 -50.25 2.54 -15.83
N ILE A 756 -51.09 1.51 -15.68
CA ILE A 756 -50.75 0.13 -16.04
C ILE A 756 -50.41 0.03 -17.53
N ALA A 757 -51.18 0.70 -18.40
CA ALA A 757 -50.87 0.72 -19.82
C ALA A 757 -49.52 1.33 -20.14
N LYS A 758 -49.14 2.45 -19.47
CA LYS A 758 -47.85 3.10 -19.63
C LYS A 758 -46.69 2.29 -19.03
N LEU A 759 -46.90 1.58 -17.93
CA LEU A 759 -45.93 0.64 -17.35
C LEU A 759 -45.70 -0.56 -18.29
N THR A 760 -46.77 -1.07 -18.91
CA THR A 760 -46.66 -2.17 -19.90
C THR A 760 -45.88 -1.70 -21.13
N GLU A 761 -46.22 -0.51 -21.69
CA GLU A 761 -45.45 0.10 -22.79
C GLU A 761 -43.97 0.26 -22.42
N GLY A 762 -43.67 0.65 -21.16
CA GLY A 762 -42.30 0.74 -20.64
C GLY A 762 -41.59 -0.62 -20.55
N SER A 763 -42.29 -1.67 -20.13
CA SER A 763 -41.79 -3.03 -20.08
C SER A 763 -41.52 -3.60 -21.47
N ASP A 764 -42.45 -3.41 -22.41
CA ASP A 764 -42.28 -3.85 -23.79
C ASP A 764 -41.07 -3.16 -24.46
N TRP A 765 -40.92 -1.87 -24.23
CA TRP A 765 -39.75 -1.13 -24.72
C TRP A 765 -38.47 -1.67 -24.11
N LEU A 766 -38.44 -2.00 -22.81
CA LEU A 766 -37.27 -2.52 -22.11
C LEU A 766 -36.88 -3.91 -22.65
N GLU A 767 -37.87 -4.75 -23.02
CA GLU A 767 -37.65 -6.10 -23.50
C GLU A 767 -37.26 -6.16 -25.01
N TYR A 768 -37.87 -5.34 -25.84
CA TYR A 768 -37.77 -5.50 -27.31
C TYR A 768 -36.99 -4.37 -28.01
N GLU A 769 -36.84 -3.19 -27.42
CA GLU A 769 -36.28 -2.01 -28.09
C GLU A 769 -35.04 -1.41 -27.40
N SER A 770 -34.72 -1.85 -26.19
CA SER A 770 -33.69 -1.21 -25.36
C SER A 770 -32.27 -1.64 -25.63
N ASP A 771 -32.01 -2.66 -26.45
CA ASP A 771 -30.68 -3.28 -26.61
C ASP A 771 -29.58 -2.28 -26.98
N ASN A 772 -29.86 -1.33 -27.84
CA ASN A 772 -28.94 -0.29 -28.30
C ASN A 772 -29.19 1.09 -27.65
N ALA A 773 -30.07 1.17 -26.65
CA ALA A 773 -30.40 2.43 -26.03
C ALA A 773 -29.27 2.97 -25.14
N GLU A 774 -29.04 4.27 -25.18
CA GLU A 774 -28.08 4.96 -24.33
C GLU A 774 -28.63 5.14 -22.89
N THR A 775 -27.71 5.34 -21.93
CA THR A 775 -28.03 5.63 -20.51
C THR A 775 -29.10 6.71 -20.34
N LYS A 776 -29.09 7.71 -21.24
CA LYS A 776 -30.01 8.84 -21.22
C LYS A 776 -31.44 8.38 -21.47
N ALA A 777 -31.67 7.50 -22.41
CA ALA A 777 -33.01 6.98 -22.77
C ALA A 777 -33.66 6.25 -21.57
N PHE A 778 -32.92 5.40 -20.87
CA PHE A 778 -33.42 4.73 -19.65
C PHE A 778 -33.82 5.74 -18.56
N LYS A 779 -32.96 6.75 -18.30
CA LYS A 779 -33.25 7.79 -17.30
C LYS A 779 -34.46 8.66 -17.69
N GLU A 780 -34.62 9.01 -18.95
CA GLU A 780 -35.72 9.77 -19.45
C GLU A 780 -37.06 9.00 -19.32
N LYS A 781 -37.06 7.71 -19.68
CA LYS A 781 -38.24 6.84 -19.48
C LYS A 781 -38.59 6.68 -18.01
N LEU A 782 -37.59 6.40 -17.15
CA LEU A 782 -37.81 6.33 -15.71
C LEU A 782 -38.38 7.65 -15.14
N SER A 783 -37.80 8.78 -15.52
CA SER A 783 -38.30 10.10 -15.09
C SER A 783 -39.72 10.39 -15.59
N GLY A 784 -40.03 9.99 -16.81
CA GLY A 784 -41.38 10.11 -17.36
C GLY A 784 -42.41 9.30 -16.57
N LEU A 785 -42.11 8.03 -16.31
CA LEU A 785 -42.97 7.14 -15.52
C LEU A 785 -43.07 7.58 -14.07
N THR A 786 -41.99 7.99 -13.44
CA THR A 786 -42.03 8.53 -12.07
C THR A 786 -42.94 9.76 -11.96
N ARG A 787 -42.88 10.64 -12.97
CA ARG A 787 -43.78 11.83 -13.00
C ARG A 787 -45.25 11.43 -13.16
N LEU A 788 -45.53 10.41 -13.96
CA LEU A 788 -46.89 9.90 -14.19
C LEU A 788 -47.53 9.38 -12.90
N VAL A 789 -46.75 8.67 -12.07
CA VAL A 789 -47.30 8.04 -10.84
C VAL A 789 -47.19 8.92 -9.61
N LYS A 790 -46.50 10.07 -9.72
CA LYS A 790 -46.14 10.90 -8.59
C LYS A 790 -47.35 11.32 -7.76
N ASP A 791 -48.39 11.83 -8.41
CA ASP A 791 -49.58 12.34 -7.72
C ASP A 791 -50.35 11.23 -6.98
N LEU A 792 -50.41 10.03 -7.55
CA LEU A 792 -50.97 8.87 -6.88
C LEU A 792 -50.11 8.42 -5.68
N PHE A 793 -48.78 8.37 -5.84
CA PHE A 793 -47.88 7.99 -4.76
C PHE A 793 -47.90 9.00 -3.61
N ASP A 794 -47.96 10.30 -3.93
CA ASP A 794 -48.09 11.36 -2.95
C ASP A 794 -49.44 11.24 -2.19
N ARG A 795 -50.55 10.90 -2.87
CA ARG A 795 -51.86 10.65 -2.23
C ARG A 795 -51.78 9.45 -1.28
N VAL A 796 -51.24 8.33 -1.74
CA VAL A 796 -51.10 7.13 -0.91
C VAL A 796 -50.23 7.40 0.31
N GLN A 797 -49.11 8.08 0.14
CA GLN A 797 -48.24 8.47 1.26
C GLN A 797 -48.99 9.37 2.26
N GLU A 798 -49.71 10.36 1.77
CA GLU A 798 -50.54 11.23 2.60
C GLU A 798 -51.60 10.43 3.40
N HIS A 799 -52.24 9.46 2.80
CA HIS A 799 -53.23 8.61 3.49
C HIS A 799 -52.60 7.71 4.54
N ARG A 800 -51.41 7.14 4.25
CA ARG A 800 -50.68 6.22 5.12
C ARG A 800 -50.14 6.95 6.36
N GLU A 801 -49.55 8.12 6.18
CA GLU A 801 -48.82 8.80 7.24
C GLU A 801 -49.68 9.80 8.03
N ARG A 802 -50.78 10.27 7.48
CA ARG A 802 -51.69 11.25 8.13
C ARG A 802 -52.21 10.81 9.50
N PRO A 803 -52.66 9.56 9.73
CA PRO A 803 -53.09 9.13 11.07
C PRO A 803 -51.98 9.29 12.12
N GLY A 804 -50.77 8.94 11.77
CA GLY A 804 -49.59 9.09 12.64
C GLY A 804 -49.26 10.56 12.91
N ALA A 805 -49.34 11.40 11.89
CA ALA A 805 -49.10 12.84 12.01
C ALA A 805 -50.19 13.54 12.90
N LEU A 806 -51.45 13.12 12.80
CA LEU A 806 -52.52 13.59 13.68
C LEU A 806 -52.31 13.15 15.12
N VAL A 807 -51.83 11.93 15.38
CA VAL A 807 -51.44 11.49 16.73
C VAL A 807 -50.31 12.36 17.27
N ALA A 808 -49.33 12.70 16.46
CA ALA A 808 -48.23 13.59 16.85
C ALA A 808 -48.76 15.02 17.17
N LEU A 809 -49.68 15.55 16.36
CA LEU A 809 -50.33 16.84 16.64
C LEU A 809 -51.07 16.80 17.95
N ASN A 810 -51.90 15.79 18.19
CA ASN A 810 -52.65 15.62 19.44
C ASN A 810 -51.72 15.53 20.65
N ASN A 811 -50.64 14.79 20.55
CA ASN A 811 -49.62 14.72 21.61
C ASN A 811 -49.02 16.10 21.91
N MET A 812 -48.71 16.85 20.86
CA MET A 812 -48.19 18.22 20.99
C MET A 812 -49.22 19.19 21.60
N LEU A 813 -50.50 19.11 21.19
CA LEU A 813 -51.57 19.87 21.78
C LEU A 813 -51.75 19.58 23.28
N ASN A 814 -51.82 18.30 23.66
CA ASN A 814 -51.91 17.85 25.04
C ASN A 814 -50.71 18.32 25.89
N ALA A 815 -49.54 18.23 25.36
CA ALA A 815 -48.34 18.72 26.05
C ALA A 815 -48.37 20.24 26.24
N SER A 816 -48.81 20.97 25.21
CA SER A 816 -48.96 22.43 25.27
C SER A 816 -50.04 22.87 26.26
N GLU A 817 -51.17 22.12 26.38
CA GLU A 817 -52.23 22.38 27.36
C GLU A 817 -51.76 22.12 28.80
N VAL A 818 -51.12 21.01 29.03
CA VAL A 818 -50.50 20.69 30.34
C VAL A 818 -49.51 21.80 30.73
N TYR A 819 -48.68 22.23 29.77
CA TYR A 819 -47.76 23.33 30.01
C TYR A 819 -48.49 24.67 30.25
N LEU A 820 -49.52 25.03 29.47
CA LEU A 820 -50.35 26.21 29.65
C LEU A 820 -50.98 26.25 31.07
N SER A 821 -51.52 25.10 31.54
CA SER A 821 -52.10 24.98 32.85
C SER A 821 -51.05 25.20 33.96
N ALA A 822 -49.86 24.70 33.78
CA ALA A 822 -48.75 24.86 34.73
C ALA A 822 -48.27 26.33 34.81
N ILE A 823 -48.23 27.06 33.68
CA ILE A 823 -47.74 28.46 33.69
C ILE A 823 -48.79 29.48 34.06
N THR A 824 -50.11 29.17 33.95
CA THR A 824 -51.21 30.08 34.37
C THR A 824 -51.07 30.48 35.82
N GLY A 825 -50.62 29.61 36.72
CA GLY A 825 -50.33 29.91 38.14
C GLY A 825 -49.12 30.83 38.39
N LEU A 826 -48.29 31.07 37.32
CA LEU A 826 -47.09 31.91 37.40
C LEU A 826 -47.28 33.25 36.65
N GLN A 827 -48.56 33.61 36.34
CA GLN A 827 -48.90 34.87 35.70
C GLN A 827 -48.34 36.04 36.53
N ASP A 828 -47.84 37.07 35.82
CA ASP A 828 -47.25 38.31 36.38
C ASP A 828 -45.95 38.11 37.17
N GLN A 829 -45.49 36.86 37.39
CA GLN A 829 -44.20 36.59 38.01
C GLN A 829 -43.10 36.31 37.02
N VAL A 830 -43.40 35.47 36.01
CA VAL A 830 -42.44 35.02 34.97
C VAL A 830 -43.04 35.31 33.57
N PHE A 831 -44.34 35.14 33.37
CA PHE A 831 -45.02 35.27 32.10
C PHE A 831 -45.98 36.41 32.11
N THR A 832 -46.09 37.14 31.02
CA THR A 832 -47.09 38.20 30.82
C THR A 832 -48.44 37.59 30.44
N VAL A 833 -49.54 38.31 30.77
CA VAL A 833 -50.90 37.92 30.36
C VAL A 833 -50.99 37.65 28.85
N VAL A 834 -50.36 38.52 28.05
CA VAL A 834 -50.35 38.41 26.58
C VAL A 834 -49.66 37.12 26.08
N GLU A 835 -48.63 36.67 26.74
CA GLU A 835 -47.91 35.42 26.36
C GLU A 835 -48.78 34.20 26.68
N ILE A 836 -49.40 34.15 27.82
CA ILE A 836 -50.32 33.08 28.24
C ILE A 836 -51.55 33.04 27.30
N GLU A 837 -52.13 34.19 27.02
CA GLU A 837 -53.27 34.32 26.07
C GLU A 837 -52.84 33.92 24.65
N THR A 838 -51.63 34.25 24.22
CA THR A 838 -51.09 33.87 22.90
C THR A 838 -50.97 32.36 22.78
N LEU A 839 -50.40 31.66 23.77
CA LEU A 839 -50.33 30.21 23.76
C LEU A 839 -51.72 29.58 23.80
N SER A 840 -52.61 30.10 24.67
CA SER A 840 -53.99 29.63 24.75
C SER A 840 -54.73 29.77 23.42
N ARG A 841 -54.60 30.91 22.75
CA ARG A 841 -55.18 31.16 21.43
C ARG A 841 -54.66 30.21 20.38
N ILE A 842 -53.31 30.02 20.31
CA ILE A 842 -52.69 29.11 19.33
C ILE A 842 -53.19 27.67 19.54
N ILE A 843 -53.34 27.23 20.80
CA ILE A 843 -53.87 25.91 21.11
C ILE A 843 -55.32 25.79 20.60
N ASN A 844 -56.17 26.75 20.94
CA ASN A 844 -57.59 26.74 20.51
C ASN A 844 -57.75 26.85 18.99
N ASP A 845 -57.03 27.80 18.36
CA ASP A 845 -57.01 27.96 16.90
C ASP A 845 -56.53 26.69 16.20
N THR A 846 -55.59 25.96 16.80
CA THR A 846 -55.07 24.69 16.25
C THR A 846 -56.10 23.56 16.41
N LYS A 847 -56.83 23.51 17.52
CA LYS A 847 -57.90 22.50 17.73
C LYS A 847 -59.07 22.73 16.79
N ASP A 848 -59.50 23.97 16.66
CA ASP A 848 -60.59 24.33 15.75
C ASP A 848 -60.19 24.03 14.31
N TRP A 849 -58.97 24.42 13.93
CA TRP A 849 -58.43 24.12 12.61
C TRP A 849 -58.34 22.61 12.37
N GLN A 850 -57.91 21.82 13.37
CA GLN A 850 -57.83 20.37 13.24
C GLN A 850 -59.21 19.75 13.04
N ALA A 851 -60.18 20.13 13.86
CA ALA A 851 -61.55 19.61 13.75
C ALA A 851 -62.17 19.92 12.38
N GLU A 852 -62.02 21.15 11.88
CA GLU A 852 -62.49 21.56 10.57
C GLU A 852 -61.85 20.75 9.44
N HIS A 853 -60.54 20.65 9.44
CA HIS A 853 -59.79 20.00 8.35
C HIS A 853 -59.89 18.49 8.40
N VAL A 854 -60.01 17.86 9.56
CA VAL A 854 -60.32 16.42 9.68
C VAL A 854 -61.69 16.13 9.10
N ALA A 855 -62.75 16.93 9.46
CA ALA A 855 -64.09 16.76 8.92
C ALA A 855 -64.14 16.96 7.38
N LEU A 856 -63.39 17.92 6.85
CA LEU A 856 -63.24 18.11 5.41
C LEU A 856 -62.56 16.94 4.74
N GLN A 857 -61.50 16.39 5.37
CA GLN A 857 -60.80 15.26 4.84
C GLN A 857 -61.64 13.96 4.86
N GLU A 858 -62.43 13.73 5.89
CA GLU A 858 -63.34 12.58 5.98
C GLU A 858 -64.41 12.60 4.89
N GLN A 859 -64.84 13.78 4.43
CA GLN A 859 -65.78 13.92 3.33
C GLN A 859 -65.13 13.86 1.95
N THR A 860 -63.76 13.88 1.89
CA THR A 860 -63.01 13.86 0.63
C THR A 860 -62.74 12.42 0.21
N PRO A 861 -63.15 11.98 -0.99
CA PRO A 861 -62.84 10.66 -1.52
C PRO A 861 -61.35 10.43 -1.56
N LEU A 862 -60.90 9.22 -1.27
CA LEU A 862 -59.46 8.89 -1.20
C LEU A 862 -58.70 9.08 -2.51
N HIS A 863 -59.37 9.04 -3.65
CA HIS A 863 -58.77 9.24 -4.97
C HIS A 863 -58.66 10.73 -5.36
N GLU A 864 -59.21 11.64 -4.56
CA GLU A 864 -59.03 13.09 -4.75
C GLU A 864 -57.84 13.63 -3.99
N ALA A 865 -57.41 14.84 -4.36
CA ALA A 865 -56.28 15.50 -3.67
C ALA A 865 -56.64 15.76 -2.20
N PRO A 866 -55.77 15.38 -1.26
CA PRO A 866 -56.02 15.54 0.18
C PRO A 866 -56.27 17.01 0.55
N LYS A 867 -57.28 17.25 1.38
CA LYS A 867 -57.57 18.59 1.94
C LYS A 867 -56.76 18.87 3.19
N LEU A 868 -56.38 17.80 3.90
CA LEU A 868 -55.50 17.86 5.06
C LEU A 868 -54.19 17.13 4.72
N THR A 869 -53.15 17.90 4.43
CA THR A 869 -51.82 17.32 4.09
C THR A 869 -50.91 17.20 5.30
N LEU A 870 -49.97 16.26 5.23
CA LEU A 870 -48.91 16.10 6.24
C LEU A 870 -48.20 17.42 6.51
N ARG A 871 -47.92 18.19 5.46
CA ARG A 871 -47.26 19.48 5.59
C ARG A 871 -48.05 20.46 6.44
N MET A 872 -49.39 20.54 6.24
CA MET A 872 -50.26 21.41 7.02
C MET A 872 -50.27 21.02 8.50
N ILE A 873 -50.25 19.70 8.80
CA ILE A 873 -50.17 19.18 10.17
C ILE A 873 -48.83 19.53 10.81
N PHE A 874 -47.71 19.28 10.11
CA PHE A 874 -46.39 19.60 10.60
C PHE A 874 -46.17 21.11 10.79
N ASP A 875 -46.73 21.96 9.91
CA ASP A 875 -46.67 23.41 10.09
C ASP A 875 -47.36 23.84 11.40
N LYS A 876 -48.50 23.21 11.77
CA LYS A 876 -49.18 23.46 13.05
C LYS A 876 -48.40 22.95 14.26
N ILE A 877 -47.79 21.76 14.16
CA ILE A 877 -46.91 21.23 15.17
C ILE A 877 -45.72 22.18 15.41
N GLN A 878 -45.12 22.71 14.34
CA GLN A 878 -44.01 23.65 14.46
C GLN A 878 -44.39 24.96 15.16
N VAL A 879 -45.59 25.46 14.90
CA VAL A 879 -46.08 26.70 15.55
C VAL A 879 -46.22 26.47 17.06
N LEU A 880 -46.87 25.38 17.48
CA LEU A 880 -47.03 24.99 18.89
C LEU A 880 -45.69 24.75 19.56
N ASP A 881 -44.82 24.00 18.91
CA ASP A 881 -43.49 23.66 19.45
C ASP A 881 -42.64 24.92 19.65
N ARG A 882 -42.67 25.84 18.68
CA ARG A 882 -41.92 27.10 18.76
C ARG A 882 -42.39 27.96 19.95
N GLU A 883 -43.68 28.12 20.11
CA GLU A 883 -44.24 28.94 21.16
C GLU A 883 -44.01 28.29 22.54
N THR A 884 -44.27 27.00 22.65
CA THR A 884 -44.00 26.23 23.89
C THR A 884 -42.52 26.28 24.29
N LYS A 885 -41.61 26.10 23.34
CA LYS A 885 -40.16 26.21 23.56
C LYS A 885 -39.72 27.61 23.93
N TYR A 886 -40.35 28.64 23.31
CA TYR A 886 -40.06 30.03 23.67
C TYR A 886 -40.39 30.28 25.17
N LEU A 887 -41.56 29.89 25.60
CA LEU A 887 -41.98 30.06 27.00
C LEU A 887 -41.19 29.19 27.95
N LEU A 888 -40.85 27.98 27.58
CA LEU A 888 -40.00 27.08 28.37
C LEU A 888 -38.57 27.65 28.57
N ASN A 889 -38.01 28.18 27.52
CA ASN A 889 -36.69 28.84 27.61
C ASN A 889 -36.74 30.11 28.47
N LYS A 890 -37.85 30.82 28.44
CA LYS A 890 -38.07 31.99 29.29
C LYS A 890 -38.19 31.59 30.78
N ALA A 891 -38.91 30.52 31.09
CA ALA A 891 -39.02 29.96 32.43
C ALA A 891 -37.62 29.55 33.00
N GLN A 892 -36.82 28.88 32.21
CA GLN A 892 -35.48 28.45 32.63
C GLN A 892 -34.53 29.63 32.89
N ARG A 893 -34.75 30.78 32.25
CA ARG A 893 -33.91 31.99 32.44
C ARG A 893 -34.46 32.95 33.49
N ALA A 894 -35.64 32.70 34.05
CA ALA A 894 -36.22 33.54 35.11
C ALA A 894 -35.40 33.40 36.41
N PRO A 895 -35.07 34.51 37.11
CA PRO A 895 -34.39 34.43 38.39
C PRO A 895 -35.33 33.77 39.43
N PRO A 896 -34.80 33.01 40.40
CA PRO A 896 -35.62 32.37 41.41
C PRO A 896 -36.46 33.40 42.17
N PRO A 897 -37.74 33.09 42.55
CA PRO A 897 -38.64 34.02 43.22
C PRO A 897 -38.02 34.51 44.55
N LYS A 898 -37.97 35.81 44.77
CA LYS A 898 -37.56 36.43 46.05
C LYS A 898 -38.49 35.97 47.15
N GLN A 899 -38.05 35.07 47.98
CA GLN A 899 -38.74 34.77 49.25
C GLN A 899 -38.63 35.99 50.17
N THR A 900 -39.76 36.60 50.50
CA THR A 900 -39.89 37.58 51.57
C THR A 900 -39.81 36.88 52.91
N THR A 901 -38.60 36.76 53.45
CA THR A 901 -38.40 36.37 54.88
C THR A 901 -38.41 37.58 55.77
N LYS A 902 -39.37 37.62 56.73
CA LYS A 902 -39.30 38.46 57.95
C LYS A 902 -38.12 38.00 58.80
N LYS A 903 -37.34 39.01 59.20
CA LYS A 903 -36.17 38.88 60.10
C LYS A 903 -36.66 38.62 61.53
N PRO A 904 -36.01 37.75 62.33
CA PRO A 904 -35.71 38.07 63.68
C PRO A 904 -34.19 37.94 63.98
N GLU A 905 -33.82 38.64 65.01
CA GLU A 905 -32.51 39.05 65.52
C GLU A 905 -31.54 37.93 65.85
N THR A 906 -30.29 38.32 65.78
CA THR A 906 -29.04 37.67 66.12
C THR A 906 -28.95 37.27 67.65
N PRO A 907 -28.11 36.24 67.99
CA PRO A 907 -26.75 36.57 68.43
C PRO A 907 -25.60 35.63 67.89
N GLU A 908 -24.46 36.28 67.84
CA GLU A 908 -23.13 35.75 67.58
C GLU A 908 -22.55 34.89 68.70
N PRO A 909 -21.27 34.42 68.63
CA PRO A 909 -20.63 33.47 67.70
C PRO A 909 -19.91 32.30 68.45
N ALA A 910 -19.48 31.30 67.68
CA ALA A 910 -18.34 30.48 68.10
C ALA A 910 -17.66 29.82 66.92
N LYS A 911 -16.38 29.77 67.01
CA LYS A 911 -15.34 29.40 66.09
C LYS A 911 -15.12 27.87 65.89
N GLU A 912 -14.34 27.58 64.84
CA GLU A 912 -13.47 26.41 64.57
C GLU A 912 -14.20 25.18 63.97
N ALA A 913 -13.71 24.54 62.93
CA ALA A 913 -12.38 24.20 62.44
C ALA A 913 -12.46 23.68 60.96
N GLU A 914 -11.34 23.69 60.30
CA GLU A 914 -11.04 23.20 58.98
C GLU A 914 -11.22 21.70 58.84
N GLU A 915 -11.64 21.27 57.63
CA GLU A 915 -11.05 20.09 56.94
C GLU A 915 -11.41 20.09 55.45
N GLU A 916 -10.37 20.07 54.65
CA GLU A 916 -10.40 19.88 53.21
C GLU A 916 -10.88 18.49 52.86
N VAL A 917 -11.78 18.34 51.88
CA VAL A 917 -11.85 17.16 51.01
C VAL A 917 -12.14 17.59 49.58
N VAL A 918 -11.17 17.29 48.74
CA VAL A 918 -11.23 17.39 47.28
C VAL A 918 -12.21 16.34 46.77
N ALA A 919 -13.14 16.74 45.93
CA ALA A 919 -13.93 15.80 45.15
C ALA A 919 -13.93 16.24 43.67
N ASP A 920 -13.48 15.31 42.85
CA ASP A 920 -13.50 15.33 41.41
C ASP A 920 -14.92 15.61 40.87
N VAL A 921 -15.00 16.45 39.84
CA VAL A 921 -16.22 16.67 39.06
C VAL A 921 -16.05 16.03 37.69
N ASP A 922 -16.78 14.93 37.52
CA ASP A 922 -17.02 14.29 36.24
C ASP A 922 -17.87 15.17 35.32
N MET A 923 -17.47 15.29 34.10
CA MET A 923 -18.21 15.95 33.03
C MET A 923 -19.22 14.99 32.41
N PRO A 924 -20.44 15.39 32.05
CA PRO A 924 -21.37 14.50 31.39
C PRO A 924 -21.17 14.44 29.87
N GLU A 925 -21.30 13.24 29.36
CA GLU A 925 -21.23 12.83 27.96
C GLU A 925 -22.32 13.47 27.07
N GLY A 926 -22.00 13.67 25.81
CA GLY A 926 -22.90 14.14 24.76
C GLY A 926 -23.82 13.04 24.21
N PRO A 927 -24.75 13.37 23.32
CA PRO A 927 -25.92 12.55 23.04
C PRO A 927 -25.64 11.32 22.16
N VAL A 928 -26.29 10.23 22.54
CA VAL A 928 -26.33 8.91 21.91
C VAL A 928 -27.18 8.97 20.62
N PRO A 929 -26.81 8.30 19.52
CA PRO A 929 -27.65 8.18 18.33
C PRO A 929 -28.82 7.20 18.57
N VAL A 930 -29.97 7.54 17.98
CA VAL A 930 -31.19 6.77 17.99
C VAL A 930 -31.03 5.49 17.16
N GLU A 931 -31.23 4.32 17.78
CA GLU A 931 -31.37 3.02 17.13
C GLU A 931 -32.74 2.91 16.42
N GLN A 932 -32.72 2.34 15.23
CA GLN A 932 -33.92 1.85 14.55
C GLN A 932 -34.29 0.45 15.08
N PRO A 933 -35.55 0.08 15.14
CA PRO A 933 -35.98 -1.18 15.74
C PRO A 933 -35.74 -2.36 14.80
N ALA A 934 -35.06 -3.37 15.33
CA ALA A 934 -34.93 -4.68 14.72
C ALA A 934 -36.18 -5.52 15.01
N THR A 935 -36.62 -6.20 13.98
CA THR A 935 -37.69 -7.20 14.02
C THR A 935 -37.25 -8.44 14.78
N GLU A 936 -38.13 -8.92 15.62
CA GLU A 936 -38.04 -10.16 16.38
C GLU A 936 -37.93 -11.39 15.48
N ALA A 937 -36.99 -12.27 15.81
CA ALA A 937 -37.05 -13.68 15.47
C ALA A 937 -36.60 -14.50 16.67
N GLU A 938 -37.43 -15.44 17.03
CA GLU A 938 -37.39 -16.30 18.19
C GLU A 938 -36.17 -17.24 18.25
N GLY A 939 -35.69 -17.46 19.45
CA GLY A 939 -35.36 -18.74 20.06
C GLY A 939 -34.18 -19.55 19.52
N ALA A 940 -33.00 -19.44 20.18
CA ALA A 940 -32.09 -20.57 20.27
C ALA A 940 -31.38 -20.56 21.63
N VAL A 941 -31.55 -21.63 22.36
CA VAL A 941 -30.95 -22.01 23.63
C VAL A 941 -29.48 -22.40 23.40
N PRO A 942 -28.53 -22.09 24.30
CA PRO A 942 -27.16 -22.56 24.17
C PRO A 942 -27.03 -24.03 24.59
N LEU A 943 -26.38 -24.83 23.73
CA LEU A 943 -25.99 -26.21 24.00
C LEU A 943 -24.54 -26.25 24.51
N GLU A 944 -24.35 -26.90 25.67
CA GLU A 944 -23.08 -27.31 26.23
C GLU A 944 -22.43 -28.44 25.40
N PRO A 945 -21.11 -28.68 25.49
CA PRO A 945 -20.40 -29.68 24.72
C PRO A 945 -20.59 -31.08 25.26
N ILE A 946 -20.92 -32.05 24.38
CA ILE A 946 -21.01 -33.47 24.67
C ILE A 946 -19.72 -34.18 24.24
N GLU A 947 -19.11 -34.93 25.15
CA GLU A 947 -18.01 -35.86 24.94
C GLU A 947 -18.47 -37.13 24.19
N PRO A 948 -17.57 -37.83 23.45
CA PRO A 948 -17.94 -39.00 22.71
C PRO A 948 -17.85 -40.30 23.50
N THR A 949 -18.82 -41.21 23.32
CA THR A 949 -18.72 -42.64 23.67
C THR A 949 -19.05 -43.53 22.48
N PRO A 950 -18.52 -44.79 22.41
CA PRO A 950 -18.22 -45.48 21.17
C PRO A 950 -19.26 -46.53 20.72
N GLU A 951 -19.19 -46.81 19.45
CA GLU A 951 -19.54 -47.96 18.60
C GLU A 951 -20.42 -49.13 19.16
N GLN A 952 -21.39 -49.55 18.44
CA GLN A 952 -21.39 -50.82 17.66
C GLN A 952 -22.63 -50.97 16.72
N PRO A 953 -22.62 -51.89 15.73
CA PRO A 953 -23.29 -51.76 14.43
C PRO A 953 -24.57 -52.62 14.31
N GLU A 954 -25.43 -52.34 13.29
CA GLU A 954 -26.23 -53.38 12.60
C GLU A 954 -26.96 -52.82 11.36
N ASP A 955 -26.70 -53.53 10.30
CA ASP A 955 -27.48 -53.97 9.12
C ASP A 955 -28.61 -53.09 8.54
N GLY A 956 -28.36 -52.79 7.25
CA GLY A 956 -29.12 -52.73 6.01
C GLY A 956 -30.65 -52.93 5.95
N PRO A 957 -31.28 -52.92 4.74
CA PRO A 957 -31.15 -52.00 3.59
C PRO A 957 -32.53 -51.43 3.18
N HIS A 958 -32.57 -50.68 2.08
CA HIS A 958 -33.66 -50.42 1.11
C HIS A 958 -34.06 -48.95 0.87
N THR A 959 -33.78 -48.59 -0.36
CA THR A 959 -34.60 -48.18 -1.51
C THR A 959 -35.13 -46.76 -1.57
N GLU A 960 -34.70 -46.18 -2.69
CA GLU A 960 -35.44 -45.31 -3.63
C GLU A 960 -36.09 -44.02 -3.14
N LEU A 961 -35.60 -42.92 -3.54
CA LEU A 961 -36.02 -42.11 -4.72
C LEU A 961 -35.06 -40.91 -4.88
#